data_ef8f25ad621c3803bf62a28394aed4a5
#
_entry.id   ef8f25ad621c3803bf62a28394aed4a5
#
_cell.length_a   1.000
_cell.length_b   1.000
_cell.length_c   1.000
_cell.angle_alpha   90.00
_cell.angle_beta   90.00
_cell.angle_gamma   90.00
#
_symmetry.space_group_name_H-M   'P 1'
#
loop_
_entity.id
_entity.type
_entity.pdbx_description
1 polymer ?
#
loop_
_entity_poly.entity_id
_entity_poly.type
_entity_poly.pdbx_seq_one_letter_code
_entity_poly.pdbx_strand_id
1 'polypeptide(L)'
;MKNRLFRSAIEYAKNGWAVLPLKKRSKSPATAHGVKDATTDLNQIAKWWRQDPDYNIGIACGKKSGGLLVIDLDIDEEKGLNGYESLQEWEKEHGSFPDTVQSITGRGGYQLFYRSDKNYKNSVRIIEGIDVRSEGGYVVVPPSIHPNGNEYQWEYWLDDFNGELTKADEIVKQFLEQQKNNGEQHFVAPEQIIRSERNNTLFQIACSLQSKGLSDDAIFSAVMAENQAKCDVPLKEKEVHQIVSSALKYEKGQMIAIDHRGKVIEDVPRPKFQYTEKGKMAQTIHNCIEAINCDPNFHNKVMLNELTQSICLMGEYPWKRPTTMREWTNGDDKQMYQYLEENYGLTKKENIDIALSNISNSNSFNPVIDKLEECHKKYLEGKKDGYIKKLLPGFLGADDTEYTYEVMKLVLLGAICRVYHPGCKFDYVMILFGEQGIGKSTFIRFLGMNDEWVNDNFNSVDPKIGAENLRGVWIAEMAELLATKKAKEIEQVKSFITSVKDTYRSAYEKRAESHPRRSIFIGTTNDSHFLTDPTGNRRYLPIIVHADKVTLDLFGDKEEVNSLIELAWGEAMEILLHEKTFPKLVLPENVIDDAKEMQLNFTEENTLVGIIENYLDTRRPDARICVLDLFQNALERSGQPTRRETNELHDIMQNMEGWEPYPNKQNKARCGKYGIQRCYVRKSVADNRESNGNNEDGFEPVGQMELPFD
;
A
#
# COMPACT_ATOMS: atom_id res chain seq x y z
N MET A 1 21.32 -23.55 29.38
CA MET A 1 21.46 -23.95 27.98
C MET A 1 20.20 -23.68 27.12
N LYS A 2 18.99 -23.58 27.68
CA LYS A 2 17.70 -23.45 26.93
C LYS A 2 17.44 -22.17 26.14
N ASN A 3 18.46 -21.33 25.89
CA ASN A 3 18.23 -20.02 25.22
C ASN A 3 19.27 -19.68 24.15
N ARG A 4 20.18 -20.58 23.76
CA ARG A 4 21.25 -20.27 22.81
C ARG A 4 20.71 -20.10 21.39
N LEU A 5 19.93 -21.07 20.89
CA LEU A 5 19.29 -20.99 19.56
C LEU A 5 18.45 -19.73 19.40
N PHE A 6 17.60 -19.42 20.40
CA PHE A 6 16.78 -18.21 20.37
C PHE A 6 17.65 -16.92 20.35
N ARG A 7 18.70 -16.84 21.19
CA ARG A 7 19.58 -15.67 21.22
C ARG A 7 20.25 -15.44 19.87
N SER A 8 20.79 -16.51 19.27
CA SER A 8 21.43 -16.43 17.95
C SER A 8 20.42 -16.05 16.86
N ALA A 9 19.18 -16.58 16.90
CA ALA A 9 18.14 -16.19 15.95
C ALA A 9 17.79 -14.69 16.04
N ILE A 10 17.71 -14.13 17.26
CA ILE A 10 17.52 -12.69 17.49
C ILE A 10 18.72 -11.87 16.99
N GLU A 11 19.94 -12.35 17.22
CA GLU A 11 21.16 -11.70 16.75
C GLU A 11 21.21 -11.62 15.22
N TYR A 12 20.92 -12.73 14.53
CA TYR A 12 20.86 -12.75 13.07
C TYR A 12 19.82 -11.77 12.52
N ALA A 13 18.63 -11.73 13.13
CA ALA A 13 17.60 -10.80 12.71
C ALA A 13 18.00 -9.32 12.92
N LYS A 14 18.73 -9.01 14.01
CA LYS A 14 19.29 -7.67 14.25
C LYS A 14 20.35 -7.27 13.21
N ASN A 15 21.07 -8.23 12.67
CA ASN A 15 22.04 -8.02 11.58
C ASN A 15 21.34 -7.99 10.20
N GLY A 16 20.00 -7.92 10.15
CA GLY A 16 19.23 -7.83 8.91
C GLY A 16 19.05 -9.16 8.16
N TRP A 17 19.38 -10.29 8.79
CA TRP A 17 19.21 -11.61 8.19
C TRP A 17 17.82 -12.18 8.52
N ALA A 18 17.05 -12.53 7.51
CA ALA A 18 15.71 -13.06 7.66
C ALA A 18 15.75 -14.51 8.16
N VAL A 19 15.31 -14.70 9.40
CA VAL A 19 15.33 -15.97 10.14
C VAL A 19 14.08 -16.79 9.86
N LEU A 20 14.23 -18.14 9.76
CA LEU A 20 13.12 -19.08 9.80
C LEU A 20 13.44 -20.25 10.75
N PRO A 21 12.44 -20.79 11.50
CA PRO A 21 12.64 -21.95 12.31
C PRO A 21 12.70 -23.21 11.45
N LEU A 22 13.65 -24.08 11.73
CA LEU A 22 13.76 -25.39 11.13
C LEU A 22 13.46 -26.46 12.19
N LYS A 23 12.93 -27.60 11.77
CA LYS A 23 12.66 -28.72 12.68
C LYS A 23 13.95 -29.17 13.39
N LYS A 24 13.84 -29.59 14.63
CA LYS A 24 14.94 -30.09 15.44
C LYS A 24 15.74 -31.16 14.70
N ARG A 25 17.07 -31.04 14.69
CA ARG A 25 18.00 -31.94 14.01
C ARG A 25 17.61 -32.20 12.54
N SER A 26 17.11 -31.20 11.87
CA SER A 26 16.66 -31.29 10.48
C SER A 26 17.02 -30.00 9.72
N LYS A 27 17.10 -30.10 8.42
CA LYS A 27 17.22 -28.96 7.52
C LYS A 27 15.84 -28.44 7.04
N SER A 28 14.75 -29.16 7.37
CA SER A 28 13.40 -28.85 6.87
C SER A 28 12.75 -27.70 7.66
N PRO A 29 12.07 -26.73 6.98
CA PRO A 29 11.34 -25.67 7.65
C PRO A 29 10.24 -26.20 8.58
N ALA A 30 10.02 -25.49 9.69
CA ALA A 30 8.93 -25.75 10.64
C ALA A 30 7.68 -24.90 10.36
N THR A 31 7.73 -24.02 9.38
CA THR A 31 6.64 -23.13 8.96
C THR A 31 5.88 -23.68 7.75
N ALA A 32 4.64 -23.21 7.54
CA ALA A 32 3.75 -23.71 6.50
C ALA A 32 4.24 -23.41 5.07
N HIS A 33 4.88 -22.24 4.86
CA HIS A 33 5.32 -21.79 3.54
C HIS A 33 6.84 -21.80 3.38
N GLY A 34 7.57 -22.45 4.32
CA GLY A 34 9.01 -22.61 4.26
C GLY A 34 9.76 -21.27 4.26
N VAL A 35 10.71 -21.10 3.34
CA VAL A 35 11.54 -19.89 3.25
C VAL A 35 10.73 -18.59 3.04
N LYS A 36 9.52 -18.70 2.53
CA LYS A 36 8.65 -17.52 2.35
C LYS A 36 8.25 -16.87 3.68
N ASP A 37 8.22 -17.64 4.76
CA ASP A 37 7.88 -17.15 6.11
C ASP A 37 9.08 -16.53 6.84
N ALA A 38 10.29 -16.60 6.29
CA ALA A 38 11.47 -16.01 6.90
C ALA A 38 11.30 -14.51 7.15
N THR A 39 11.69 -14.03 8.35
CA THR A 39 11.46 -12.66 8.80
C THR A 39 12.58 -12.14 9.70
N THR A 40 12.71 -10.80 9.77
CA THR A 40 13.53 -10.10 10.75
C THR A 40 12.70 -9.58 11.94
N ASP A 41 11.38 -9.82 11.97
CA ASP A 41 10.50 -9.43 13.08
C ASP A 41 10.82 -10.24 14.34
N LEU A 42 11.39 -9.55 15.33
CA LEU A 42 11.78 -10.14 16.60
C LEU A 42 10.62 -10.75 17.39
N ASN A 43 9.40 -10.21 17.24
CA ASN A 43 8.21 -10.73 17.91
C ASN A 43 7.78 -12.06 17.31
N GLN A 44 7.81 -12.16 15.98
CA GLN A 44 7.48 -13.40 15.29
C GLN A 44 8.53 -14.48 15.58
N ILE A 45 9.82 -14.13 15.60
CA ILE A 45 10.92 -15.03 15.97
C ILE A 45 10.74 -15.51 17.41
N ALA A 46 10.45 -14.60 18.35
CA ALA A 46 10.21 -14.97 19.74
C ALA A 46 9.00 -15.92 19.89
N LYS A 47 7.95 -15.74 19.07
CA LYS A 47 6.78 -16.63 19.04
C LYS A 47 7.16 -18.04 18.61
N TRP A 48 7.99 -18.20 17.58
CA TRP A 48 8.44 -19.52 17.11
C TRP A 48 9.25 -20.26 18.17
N TRP A 49 10.27 -19.63 18.77
CA TRP A 49 11.09 -20.27 19.78
C TRP A 49 10.41 -20.44 21.16
N ARG A 50 9.23 -19.78 21.36
CA ARG A 50 8.34 -20.15 22.48
C ARG A 50 7.56 -21.42 22.21
N GLN A 51 7.21 -21.70 20.94
CA GLN A 51 6.51 -22.94 20.56
C GLN A 51 7.41 -24.16 20.70
N ASP A 52 8.64 -24.07 20.21
CA ASP A 52 9.66 -25.11 20.39
C ASP A 52 11.05 -24.47 20.54
N PRO A 53 11.63 -24.49 21.74
CA PRO A 53 12.96 -23.94 22.02
C PRO A 53 14.11 -24.62 21.28
N ASP A 54 13.88 -25.82 20.74
CA ASP A 54 14.88 -26.67 20.09
C ASP A 54 14.88 -26.53 18.55
N TYR A 55 14.11 -25.59 17.98
CA TYR A 55 14.18 -25.32 16.55
C TYR A 55 15.60 -24.95 16.12
N ASN A 56 16.07 -25.59 15.05
CA ASN A 56 17.25 -25.13 14.32
C ASN A 56 16.97 -23.79 13.63
N ILE A 57 18.02 -23.09 13.25
CA ILE A 57 17.95 -21.76 12.63
C ILE A 57 18.27 -21.87 11.15
N GLY A 58 17.35 -21.42 10.31
CA GLY A 58 17.58 -21.16 8.90
C GLY A 58 17.67 -19.65 8.64
N ILE A 59 18.49 -19.26 7.68
CA ILE A 59 18.56 -17.89 7.16
C ILE A 59 18.18 -17.90 5.70
N ALA A 60 17.18 -17.11 5.32
CA ALA A 60 16.81 -16.93 3.92
C ALA A 60 17.91 -16.14 3.19
N CYS A 61 18.31 -16.62 2.01
CA CYS A 61 19.26 -15.92 1.16
C CYS A 61 18.56 -14.90 0.23
N GLY A 62 19.34 -14.08 -0.46
CA GLY A 62 18.87 -13.07 -1.40
C GLY A 62 18.37 -11.79 -0.74
N LYS A 63 17.42 -11.13 -1.37
CA LYS A 63 16.89 -9.80 -0.96
C LYS A 63 16.39 -9.77 0.48
N LYS A 64 15.75 -10.83 0.95
CA LYS A 64 15.22 -10.90 2.32
C LYS A 64 16.26 -10.69 3.41
N SER A 65 17.54 -11.00 3.11
CA SER A 65 18.69 -10.82 4.02
C SER A 65 19.72 -9.87 3.42
N GLY A 66 19.29 -8.76 2.82
CA GLY A 66 20.17 -7.71 2.35
C GLY A 66 21.12 -8.12 1.20
N GLY A 67 20.69 -9.05 0.35
CA GLY A 67 21.52 -9.58 -0.76
C GLY A 67 22.46 -10.71 -0.34
N LEU A 68 22.12 -11.46 0.72
CA LEU A 68 22.92 -12.60 1.19
C LEU A 68 23.06 -13.67 0.11
N LEU A 69 24.30 -13.99 -0.21
CA LEU A 69 24.72 -15.03 -1.12
C LEU A 69 25.59 -16.02 -0.34
N VAL A 70 25.29 -17.31 -0.44
CA VAL A 70 26.09 -18.34 0.24
C VAL A 70 26.57 -19.36 -0.77
N ILE A 71 27.88 -19.67 -0.73
CA ILE A 71 28.50 -20.75 -1.44
C ILE A 71 28.73 -21.90 -0.45
N ASP A 72 28.03 -23.02 -0.67
CA ASP A 72 27.98 -24.18 0.22
C ASP A 72 28.87 -25.25 -0.34
N LEU A 73 29.96 -25.55 0.38
CA LEU A 73 30.98 -26.53 0.01
C LEU A 73 30.71 -27.83 0.77
N ASP A 74 30.09 -28.79 0.09
CA ASP A 74 29.71 -30.07 0.67
C ASP A 74 30.91 -31.04 0.70
N ILE A 75 31.10 -31.75 1.82
CA ILE A 75 32.02 -32.85 2.00
C ILE A 75 31.21 -34.12 2.29
N ASP A 76 31.46 -35.19 1.52
CA ASP A 76 30.83 -36.51 1.72
C ASP A 76 31.85 -37.58 1.34
N GLU A 77 32.62 -38.05 2.33
CA GLU A 77 33.72 -39.04 2.14
C GLU A 77 33.20 -40.35 1.54
N GLU A 78 31.98 -40.78 1.89
CA GLU A 78 31.40 -42.03 1.36
C GLU A 78 31.15 -41.97 -0.16
N LYS A 79 30.96 -40.74 -0.69
CA LYS A 79 30.74 -40.49 -2.13
C LYS A 79 31.97 -39.95 -2.84
N GLY A 80 33.08 -39.78 -2.12
CA GLY A 80 34.30 -39.17 -2.66
C GLY A 80 34.11 -37.69 -3.05
N LEU A 81 33.16 -36.98 -2.40
CA LEU A 81 32.79 -35.60 -2.71
C LEU A 81 33.54 -34.65 -1.77
N ASN A 82 34.31 -33.71 -2.32
CA ASN A 82 35.02 -32.67 -1.57
C ASN A 82 34.92 -31.31 -2.28
N GLY A 83 33.89 -30.52 -1.95
CA GLY A 83 33.68 -29.20 -2.53
C GLY A 83 34.80 -28.21 -2.23
N TYR A 84 35.52 -28.37 -1.13
CA TYR A 84 36.66 -27.52 -0.80
C TYR A 84 37.85 -27.74 -1.77
N GLU A 85 38.19 -28.99 -2.07
CA GLU A 85 39.20 -29.30 -3.07
C GLU A 85 38.79 -28.83 -4.47
N SER A 86 37.51 -29.00 -4.83
CA SER A 86 36.95 -28.51 -6.09
C SER A 86 37.07 -26.99 -6.23
N LEU A 87 36.83 -26.24 -5.14
CA LEU A 87 37.02 -24.80 -5.14
C LEU A 87 38.51 -24.43 -5.28
N GLN A 88 39.40 -25.08 -4.55
CA GLN A 88 40.85 -24.84 -4.66
C GLN A 88 41.41 -25.11 -6.05
N GLU A 89 40.89 -26.13 -6.75
CA GLU A 89 41.27 -26.38 -8.13
C GLU A 89 40.83 -25.29 -9.07
N TRP A 90 39.61 -24.80 -8.90
CA TRP A 90 39.07 -23.69 -9.66
C TRP A 90 39.84 -22.38 -9.40
N GLU A 91 40.16 -22.07 -8.14
CA GLU A 91 40.92 -20.89 -7.73
C GLU A 91 42.35 -20.85 -8.32
N LYS A 92 42.99 -21.99 -8.55
CA LYS A 92 44.32 -22.05 -9.19
C LYS A 92 44.34 -21.44 -10.58
N GLU A 93 43.22 -21.51 -11.29
CA GLU A 93 43.09 -21.01 -12.66
C GLU A 93 42.51 -19.59 -12.74
N HIS A 94 41.70 -19.20 -11.77
CA HIS A 94 40.89 -18.00 -11.86
C HIS A 94 41.18 -16.94 -10.77
N GLY A 95 41.96 -17.29 -9.74
CA GLY A 95 42.23 -16.45 -8.57
C GLY A 95 41.40 -16.85 -7.35
N SER A 96 41.86 -16.50 -6.17
CA SER A 96 41.26 -16.89 -4.91
C SER A 96 40.04 -16.04 -4.57
N PHE A 97 39.06 -16.65 -3.95
CA PHE A 97 37.92 -15.95 -3.37
C PHE A 97 38.36 -15.02 -2.24
N PRO A 98 37.73 -13.84 -2.07
CA PRO A 98 38.02 -12.97 -0.94
C PRO A 98 37.58 -13.61 0.37
N ASP A 99 38.34 -13.39 1.42
CA ASP A 99 38.01 -13.85 2.76
C ASP A 99 36.67 -13.28 3.19
N THR A 100 35.84 -14.12 3.83
CA THR A 100 34.50 -13.74 4.24
C THR A 100 34.04 -14.54 5.46
N VAL A 101 32.89 -14.15 6.02
CA VAL A 101 32.18 -14.90 7.07
C VAL A 101 32.03 -16.35 6.63
N GLN A 102 32.43 -17.30 7.49
CA GLN A 102 32.47 -18.72 7.17
C GLN A 102 31.92 -19.57 8.31
N SER A 103 31.10 -20.56 7.97
CA SER A 103 30.66 -21.59 8.92
C SER A 103 31.11 -22.98 8.51
N ILE A 104 31.31 -23.84 9.51
CA ILE A 104 31.55 -25.26 9.35
C ILE A 104 30.24 -26.01 9.53
N THR A 105 29.88 -26.84 8.56
CA THR A 105 28.66 -27.64 8.60
C THR A 105 28.84 -28.90 9.47
N GLY A 106 27.76 -29.52 9.91
CA GLY A 106 27.84 -30.72 10.74
C GLY A 106 28.46 -31.96 10.05
N ARG A 107 28.76 -31.89 8.73
CA ARG A 107 29.50 -32.90 8.00
C ARG A 107 30.96 -32.51 7.74
N GLY A 108 31.39 -31.36 8.21
CA GLY A 108 32.76 -30.85 8.00
C GLY A 108 32.92 -30.04 6.70
N GLY A 109 31.85 -29.82 5.93
CA GLY A 109 31.85 -28.87 4.80
C GLY A 109 31.81 -27.43 5.27
N TYR A 110 31.93 -26.49 4.34
CA TYR A 110 31.99 -25.05 4.64
C TYR A 110 30.89 -24.27 3.95
N GLN A 111 30.48 -23.15 4.56
CA GLN A 111 29.58 -22.20 3.96
C GLN A 111 30.25 -20.82 3.96
N LEU A 112 30.42 -20.23 2.78
CA LEU A 112 31.04 -18.92 2.56
C LEU A 112 29.91 -17.88 2.33
N PHE A 113 29.87 -16.86 3.17
CA PHE A 113 28.77 -15.87 3.19
C PHE A 113 29.24 -14.57 2.56
N TYR A 114 28.62 -14.16 1.45
CA TYR A 114 28.91 -12.93 0.74
C TYR A 114 27.67 -12.02 0.68
N ARG A 115 27.90 -10.75 0.44
CA ARG A 115 26.88 -9.79 0.02
C ARG A 115 26.93 -9.60 -1.49
N SER A 116 25.78 -9.68 -2.17
CA SER A 116 25.68 -9.45 -3.59
C SER A 116 24.58 -8.45 -3.91
N ASP A 117 24.87 -7.47 -4.76
CA ASP A 117 23.90 -6.50 -5.29
C ASP A 117 23.09 -7.12 -6.45
N LYS A 118 23.51 -8.25 -6.99
CA LYS A 118 22.86 -8.96 -8.07
C LYS A 118 22.18 -10.23 -7.54
N ASN A 119 20.95 -10.46 -7.97
CA ASN A 119 20.24 -11.69 -7.64
C ASN A 119 20.74 -12.83 -8.55
N TYR A 120 21.27 -13.85 -7.92
CA TYR A 120 21.60 -15.12 -8.57
C TYR A 120 20.50 -16.14 -8.29
N LYS A 121 20.33 -17.13 -9.15
CA LYS A 121 19.46 -18.28 -8.88
C LYS A 121 20.16 -19.28 -7.97
N ASN A 122 19.39 -19.98 -7.13
CA ASN A 122 19.93 -21.14 -6.44
C ASN A 122 20.42 -22.16 -7.45
N SER A 123 21.58 -22.74 -7.21
CA SER A 123 22.15 -23.76 -8.04
C SER A 123 22.69 -24.87 -7.18
N VAL A 124 22.48 -26.08 -7.61
CA VAL A 124 23.03 -27.30 -6.98
C VAL A 124 24.10 -27.86 -7.92
N ARG A 125 25.29 -28.11 -7.38
CA ARG A 125 26.43 -28.63 -8.11
C ARG A 125 26.85 -27.75 -9.30
N ILE A 126 27.16 -26.48 -9.02
CA ILE A 126 27.84 -25.63 -10.03
C ILE A 126 29.14 -26.28 -10.50
N ILE A 127 29.90 -26.76 -9.52
CA ILE A 127 31.03 -27.69 -9.68
C ILE A 127 30.75 -28.81 -8.67
N GLU A 128 31.42 -29.92 -8.82
CA GLU A 128 31.26 -31.08 -7.95
C GLU A 128 31.48 -30.67 -6.47
N GLY A 129 30.45 -30.87 -5.63
CA GLY A 129 30.48 -30.52 -4.20
C GLY A 129 30.22 -29.05 -3.87
N ILE A 130 29.90 -28.21 -4.84
CA ILE A 130 29.64 -26.78 -4.61
C ILE A 130 28.24 -26.41 -5.00
N ASP A 131 27.44 -25.95 -4.00
CA ASP A 131 26.10 -25.40 -4.17
C ASP A 131 26.10 -23.87 -3.96
N VAL A 132 25.19 -23.18 -4.63
CA VAL A 132 24.96 -21.76 -4.42
C VAL A 132 23.54 -21.53 -3.90
N ARG A 133 23.43 -20.81 -2.79
CA ARG A 133 22.19 -20.39 -2.17
C ARG A 133 22.05 -18.87 -2.29
N SER A 134 21.00 -18.43 -2.97
CA SER A 134 20.69 -17.03 -3.22
C SER A 134 19.18 -16.82 -3.14
N GLU A 135 18.59 -15.99 -3.99
CA GLU A 135 17.17 -15.64 -3.94
C GLU A 135 16.24 -16.87 -3.92
N GLY A 136 15.37 -16.92 -2.90
CA GLY A 136 14.44 -18.05 -2.69
C GLY A 136 15.05 -19.27 -2.01
N GLY A 137 16.37 -19.29 -1.73
CA GLY A 137 17.06 -20.30 -0.94
C GLY A 137 17.18 -19.96 0.53
N TYR A 138 17.65 -20.92 1.31
CA TYR A 138 18.05 -20.72 2.70
C TYR A 138 19.19 -21.66 3.06
N VAL A 139 19.92 -21.31 4.11
CA VAL A 139 20.99 -22.13 4.71
C VAL A 139 20.71 -22.38 6.19
N VAL A 140 21.23 -23.49 6.70
CA VAL A 140 21.23 -23.79 8.14
C VAL A 140 22.47 -23.15 8.75
N VAL A 141 22.29 -22.40 9.84
CA VAL A 141 23.40 -21.65 10.46
C VAL A 141 23.66 -22.07 11.92
N PRO A 142 24.86 -21.80 12.46
CA PRO A 142 25.21 -22.05 13.86
C PRO A 142 24.18 -21.37 14.82
N PRO A 143 23.93 -21.91 16.02
CA PRO A 143 24.39 -23.17 16.58
C PRO A 143 23.42 -24.33 16.33
N SER A 144 22.88 -24.45 15.13
CA SER A 144 21.95 -25.53 14.74
C SER A 144 22.63 -26.90 14.80
N ILE A 145 21.82 -27.94 15.01
CA ILE A 145 22.31 -29.33 15.07
C ILE A 145 21.95 -30.02 13.75
N HIS A 146 22.98 -30.56 13.09
CA HIS A 146 22.81 -31.35 11.87
C HIS A 146 22.10 -32.70 12.18
N PRO A 147 21.46 -33.38 11.21
CA PRO A 147 20.84 -34.69 11.40
C PRO A 147 21.77 -35.77 11.96
N ASN A 148 23.07 -35.73 11.66
CA ASN A 148 24.08 -36.63 12.24
C ASN A 148 24.44 -36.37 13.71
N GLY A 149 23.92 -35.28 14.31
CA GLY A 149 24.13 -34.90 15.69
C GLY A 149 25.20 -33.84 15.94
N ASN A 150 26.01 -33.51 14.94
CA ASN A 150 27.03 -32.48 15.06
C ASN A 150 26.43 -31.07 14.98
N GLU A 151 27.09 -30.12 15.63
CA GLU A 151 26.68 -28.71 15.65
C GLU A 151 27.34 -27.97 14.47
N TYR A 152 26.59 -27.07 13.82
CA TYR A 152 27.15 -26.04 12.94
C TYR A 152 27.90 -25.02 13.77
N GLN A 153 29.08 -24.58 13.31
CA GLN A 153 29.95 -23.66 14.04
C GLN A 153 30.43 -22.54 13.12
N TRP A 154 30.55 -21.31 13.67
CA TRP A 154 31.23 -20.24 12.95
C TRP A 154 32.74 -20.47 13.05
N GLU A 155 33.44 -20.41 11.91
CA GLU A 155 34.88 -20.34 11.86
C GLU A 155 35.34 -18.88 11.86
N TYR A 156 34.68 -18.06 11.04
CA TYR A 156 34.81 -16.60 11.03
C TYR A 156 33.43 -15.95 11.08
N TRP A 157 33.31 -14.88 11.87
CA TRP A 157 32.07 -14.16 12.08
C TRP A 157 32.19 -12.72 11.60
N LEU A 158 31.10 -11.93 11.62
CA LEU A 158 31.04 -10.53 11.19
C LEU A 158 32.08 -9.64 11.89
N ASP A 159 32.40 -9.92 13.16
CA ASP A 159 33.39 -9.13 13.91
C ASP A 159 34.82 -9.25 13.31
N ASP A 160 35.12 -10.35 12.64
CA ASP A 160 36.38 -10.56 11.91
C ASP A 160 36.45 -9.72 10.63
N PHE A 161 35.30 -9.19 10.16
CA PHE A 161 35.14 -8.42 8.94
C PHE A 161 34.52 -7.03 9.17
N ASN A 162 34.88 -6.35 10.27
CA ASN A 162 34.39 -5.01 10.65
C ASN A 162 32.85 -4.90 10.77
N GLY A 163 32.16 -5.99 11.07
CA GLY A 163 30.70 -6.03 11.24
C GLY A 163 29.90 -6.14 9.94
N GLU A 164 30.55 -6.31 8.79
CA GLU A 164 29.88 -6.38 7.48
C GLU A 164 30.26 -7.65 6.71
N LEU A 165 29.34 -8.13 5.86
CA LEU A 165 29.64 -9.20 4.92
C LEU A 165 30.55 -8.69 3.79
N THR A 166 31.56 -9.48 3.44
CA THR A 166 32.41 -9.23 2.28
C THR A 166 31.55 -9.19 1.01
N LYS A 167 31.76 -8.19 0.18
CA LYS A 167 31.05 -8.07 -1.10
C LYS A 167 31.63 -9.07 -2.10
N ALA A 168 30.75 -9.80 -2.80
CA ALA A 168 31.14 -10.67 -3.89
C ALA A 168 31.88 -9.86 -4.96
N ASP A 169 33.16 -10.14 -5.11
CA ASP A 169 34.07 -9.50 -6.09
C ASP A 169 33.89 -10.07 -7.50
N GLU A 170 34.73 -9.64 -8.43
CA GLU A 170 34.66 -10.11 -9.82
C GLU A 170 35.00 -11.60 -9.95
N ILE A 171 35.85 -12.17 -9.07
CA ILE A 171 36.22 -13.60 -9.09
C ILE A 171 35.00 -14.44 -8.69
N VAL A 172 34.33 -14.07 -7.56
CA VAL A 172 33.11 -14.74 -7.14
C VAL A 172 32.00 -14.59 -8.20
N LYS A 173 31.89 -13.43 -8.81
CA LYS A 173 30.91 -13.20 -9.91
C LYS A 173 31.21 -14.04 -11.13
N GLN A 174 32.50 -14.17 -11.53
CA GLN A 174 32.94 -15.02 -12.63
C GLN A 174 32.57 -16.47 -12.35
N PHE A 175 32.82 -16.95 -11.13
CA PHE A 175 32.41 -18.30 -10.71
C PHE A 175 30.92 -18.53 -10.86
N LEU A 176 30.10 -17.56 -10.43
CA LEU A 176 28.63 -17.64 -10.52
C LEU A 176 28.10 -17.52 -11.94
N GLU A 177 28.81 -16.83 -12.84
CA GLU A 177 28.43 -16.64 -14.24
C GLU A 177 28.78 -17.82 -15.15
N GLN A 178 29.64 -18.70 -14.71
CA GLN A 178 29.86 -19.99 -15.39
C GLN A 178 28.59 -20.83 -15.50
N GLN A 179 27.57 -20.57 -14.63
CA GLN A 179 26.25 -21.17 -14.78
C GLN A 179 25.61 -20.92 -16.16
N LYS A 180 25.91 -19.81 -16.83
CA LYS A 180 25.32 -19.49 -18.13
C LYS A 180 25.93 -20.31 -19.27
N ASN A 181 27.13 -20.79 -19.10
CA ASN A 181 27.86 -21.52 -20.17
C ASN A 181 27.74 -23.05 -20.04
N ASN A 182 27.44 -23.59 -18.85
CA ASN A 182 27.20 -25.02 -18.64
C ASN A 182 25.72 -25.44 -18.82
N GLY A 183 24.84 -24.53 -19.18
CA GLY A 183 23.39 -24.75 -19.33
C GLY A 183 22.91 -25.39 -20.61
N GLU A 184 23.78 -25.75 -21.56
CA GLU A 184 23.42 -26.44 -22.80
C GLU A 184 24.44 -27.52 -23.21
N GLN A 185 24.72 -28.45 -22.33
CA GLN A 185 25.03 -29.77 -22.85
C GLN A 185 23.71 -30.41 -23.28
N HIS A 186 23.35 -30.19 -24.54
CA HIS A 186 22.32 -30.99 -25.17
C HIS A 186 22.68 -32.45 -25.05
N PHE A 187 21.92 -33.20 -24.24
CA PHE A 187 22.08 -34.64 -24.20
C PHE A 187 21.83 -35.16 -25.63
N VAL A 188 22.84 -35.72 -26.24
CA VAL A 188 22.76 -36.43 -27.52
C VAL A 188 22.68 -37.92 -27.23
N ALA A 189 21.55 -38.53 -27.57
CA ALA A 189 21.38 -39.96 -27.39
C ALA A 189 22.41 -40.71 -28.24
N PRO A 190 23.21 -41.64 -27.62
CA PRO A 190 24.19 -42.41 -28.37
C PRO A 190 23.56 -43.23 -29.48
N GLU A 191 24.29 -43.56 -30.54
CA GLU A 191 23.80 -44.38 -31.65
C GLU A 191 23.54 -45.83 -31.21
N GLN A 192 24.27 -46.34 -30.20
CA GLN A 192 24.08 -47.67 -29.63
C GLN A 192 24.15 -47.60 -28.10
N ILE A 193 23.22 -48.30 -27.42
CA ILE A 193 23.13 -48.31 -25.94
C ILE A 193 23.50 -49.70 -25.43
N ILE A 194 24.64 -49.82 -24.76
CA ILE A 194 25.13 -51.08 -24.22
C ILE A 194 24.34 -51.53 -22.99
N ARG A 195 24.37 -52.84 -22.71
CA ARG A 195 23.54 -53.49 -21.69
C ARG A 195 23.68 -52.87 -20.28
N SER A 196 24.87 -52.43 -19.90
CA SER A 196 25.15 -51.82 -18.58
C SER A 196 24.61 -50.41 -18.41
N GLU A 197 24.32 -49.66 -19.51
CA GLU A 197 23.96 -48.26 -19.49
C GLU A 197 22.49 -47.98 -19.88
N ARG A 198 21.75 -49.02 -20.28
CA ARG A 198 20.40 -48.91 -20.81
C ARG A 198 19.46 -48.10 -19.93
N ASN A 199 19.40 -48.41 -18.63
CA ASN A 199 18.50 -47.76 -17.70
C ASN A 199 18.82 -46.26 -17.54
N ASN A 200 20.11 -45.94 -17.44
CA ASN A 200 20.59 -44.58 -17.28
C ASN A 200 20.37 -43.73 -18.54
N THR A 201 20.75 -44.28 -19.70
CA THR A 201 20.60 -43.60 -21.00
C THR A 201 19.12 -43.35 -21.36
N LEU A 202 18.25 -44.37 -21.20
CA LEU A 202 16.82 -44.22 -21.43
C LEU A 202 16.16 -43.28 -20.45
N PHE A 203 16.65 -43.22 -19.20
CA PHE A 203 16.21 -42.23 -18.23
C PHE A 203 16.63 -40.82 -18.64
N GLN A 204 17.85 -40.59 -19.12
CA GLN A 204 18.29 -39.29 -19.64
C GLN A 204 17.52 -38.86 -20.87
N ILE A 205 17.17 -39.78 -21.78
CA ILE A 205 16.29 -39.53 -22.92
C ILE A 205 14.92 -39.08 -22.40
N ALA A 206 14.34 -39.81 -21.45
CA ALA A 206 13.03 -39.43 -20.85
C ALA A 206 13.05 -38.04 -20.21
N CYS A 207 14.11 -37.73 -19.43
CA CYS A 207 14.29 -36.40 -18.83
C CYS A 207 14.45 -35.28 -19.88
N SER A 208 15.23 -35.55 -20.95
CA SER A 208 15.39 -34.59 -22.06
C SER A 208 14.07 -34.28 -22.78
N LEU A 209 13.28 -35.31 -23.05
CA LEU A 209 11.95 -35.15 -23.68
C LEU A 209 10.95 -34.45 -22.75
N GLN A 210 11.02 -34.76 -21.46
CA GLN A 210 10.23 -34.07 -20.43
C GLN A 210 10.59 -32.60 -20.32
N SER A 211 11.88 -32.27 -20.36
CA SER A 211 12.32 -30.86 -20.33
C SER A 211 11.82 -30.03 -21.51
N LYS A 212 11.49 -30.68 -22.62
CA LYS A 212 10.88 -30.07 -23.82
C LYS A 212 9.35 -30.02 -23.79
N GLY A 213 8.73 -30.45 -22.69
CA GLY A 213 7.30 -30.31 -22.48
C GLY A 213 6.40 -31.35 -23.17
N LEU A 214 6.95 -32.48 -23.68
CA LEU A 214 6.13 -33.54 -24.28
C LEU A 214 5.16 -34.15 -23.25
N SER A 215 4.04 -34.68 -23.75
CA SER A 215 3.07 -35.42 -22.93
C SER A 215 3.70 -36.74 -22.43
N ASP A 216 3.22 -37.23 -21.28
CA ASP A 216 3.70 -38.46 -20.67
C ASP A 216 3.62 -39.68 -21.64
N ASP A 217 2.54 -39.78 -22.43
CA ASP A 217 2.36 -40.83 -23.45
C ASP A 217 3.35 -40.68 -24.63
N ALA A 218 3.63 -39.43 -25.04
CA ALA A 218 4.60 -39.16 -26.09
C ALA A 218 6.02 -39.48 -25.63
N ILE A 219 6.38 -39.16 -24.36
CA ILE A 219 7.66 -39.52 -23.77
C ILE A 219 7.81 -41.02 -23.68
N PHE A 220 6.78 -41.74 -23.20
CA PHE A 220 6.81 -43.19 -23.12
C PHE A 220 7.00 -43.81 -24.49
N SER A 221 6.23 -43.38 -25.49
CA SER A 221 6.29 -43.89 -26.86
C SER A 221 7.66 -43.67 -27.51
N ALA A 222 8.26 -42.48 -27.30
CA ALA A 222 9.58 -42.15 -27.81
C ALA A 222 10.68 -43.00 -27.14
N VAL A 223 10.65 -43.12 -25.79
CA VAL A 223 11.62 -43.94 -25.06
C VAL A 223 11.51 -45.45 -25.43
N MET A 224 10.30 -45.92 -25.65
CA MET A 224 10.08 -47.29 -26.16
C MET A 224 10.69 -47.50 -27.56
N ALA A 225 10.53 -46.54 -28.44
CA ALA A 225 11.13 -46.59 -29.78
C ALA A 225 12.67 -46.60 -29.72
N GLU A 226 13.25 -45.74 -28.92
CA GLU A 226 14.72 -45.67 -28.68
C GLU A 226 15.23 -46.96 -28.03
N ASN A 227 14.54 -47.52 -27.06
CA ASN A 227 14.83 -48.80 -26.45
C ASN A 227 14.95 -49.93 -27.46
N GLN A 228 14.01 -49.99 -28.39
CA GLN A 228 13.99 -51.03 -29.44
C GLN A 228 15.02 -50.79 -30.54
N ALA A 229 15.24 -49.50 -30.90
CA ALA A 229 16.13 -49.16 -32.00
C ALA A 229 17.61 -49.19 -31.63
N LYS A 230 17.99 -48.81 -30.38
CA LYS A 230 19.38 -48.54 -30.00
C LYS A 230 19.92 -49.44 -28.92
N CYS A 231 19.12 -50.14 -28.12
CA CYS A 231 19.63 -51.05 -27.10
C CYS A 231 20.02 -52.41 -27.72
N ASP A 232 21.24 -52.88 -27.37
CA ASP A 232 21.73 -54.23 -27.78
C ASP A 232 20.73 -55.34 -27.38
N VAL A 233 20.17 -55.22 -26.19
CA VAL A 233 19.09 -56.07 -25.68
C VAL A 233 18.00 -55.17 -25.12
N PRO A 234 16.87 -54.92 -25.82
CA PRO A 234 15.81 -54.07 -25.38
C PRO A 234 15.26 -54.46 -23.99
N LEU A 235 14.95 -53.45 -23.16
CA LEU A 235 14.25 -53.64 -21.90
C LEU A 235 12.78 -53.99 -22.14
N LYS A 236 12.18 -54.74 -21.21
CA LYS A 236 10.73 -55.03 -21.25
C LYS A 236 9.95 -53.74 -21.03
N GLU A 237 8.74 -53.69 -21.64
CA GLU A 237 7.82 -52.55 -21.55
C GLU A 237 7.60 -52.07 -20.10
N LYS A 238 7.44 -53.00 -19.15
CA LYS A 238 7.27 -52.71 -17.72
C LYS A 238 8.47 -51.97 -17.12
N GLU A 239 9.70 -52.30 -17.55
CA GLU A 239 10.93 -51.64 -17.07
C GLU A 239 11.05 -50.24 -17.66
N VAL A 240 10.69 -50.04 -18.93
CA VAL A 240 10.64 -48.72 -19.58
C VAL A 240 9.58 -47.84 -18.91
N HIS A 241 8.42 -48.41 -18.58
CA HIS A 241 7.41 -47.69 -17.79
C HIS A 241 7.95 -47.19 -16.44
N GLN A 242 8.73 -47.99 -15.74
CA GLN A 242 9.33 -47.57 -14.46
C GLN A 242 10.34 -46.47 -14.67
N ILE A 243 11.17 -46.54 -15.71
CA ILE A 243 12.16 -45.50 -16.07
C ILE A 243 11.45 -44.18 -16.37
N VAL A 244 10.44 -44.19 -17.26
CA VAL A 244 9.67 -42.99 -17.63
C VAL A 244 8.94 -42.41 -16.40
N SER A 245 8.27 -43.25 -15.62
CA SER A 245 7.60 -42.81 -14.38
C SER A 245 8.59 -42.21 -13.37
N SER A 246 9.84 -42.65 -13.36
CA SER A 246 10.87 -42.05 -12.52
C SER A 246 11.35 -40.70 -13.05
N ALA A 247 11.47 -40.55 -14.38
CA ALA A 247 11.81 -39.29 -15.02
C ALA A 247 10.69 -38.25 -14.83
N LEU A 248 9.42 -38.66 -14.91
CA LEU A 248 8.25 -37.79 -14.73
C LEU A 248 8.08 -37.23 -13.30
N LYS A 249 8.84 -37.74 -12.31
CA LYS A 249 8.87 -37.18 -10.95
C LYS A 249 9.70 -35.89 -10.82
N TYR A 250 10.59 -35.63 -11.77
CA TYR A 250 11.40 -34.40 -11.79
C TYR A 250 10.57 -33.24 -12.38
N GLU A 251 10.88 -32.03 -11.98
CA GLU A 251 10.20 -30.85 -12.52
C GLU A 251 10.41 -30.78 -14.04
N LYS A 252 9.29 -30.64 -14.75
CA LYS A 252 9.30 -30.44 -16.21
C LYS A 252 10.07 -29.14 -16.49
N GLY A 253 10.93 -29.13 -17.48
CA GLY A 253 11.67 -27.94 -17.90
C GLY A 253 10.69 -26.78 -18.19
N GLN A 254 11.14 -25.54 -17.98
CA GLN A 254 10.32 -24.35 -18.25
C GLN A 254 9.81 -24.40 -19.70
N MET A 255 8.50 -24.36 -19.88
CA MET A 255 7.93 -24.07 -21.18
C MET A 255 8.36 -22.66 -21.57
N ILE A 256 8.93 -22.48 -22.74
CA ILE A 256 9.14 -21.17 -23.33
C ILE A 256 7.75 -20.68 -23.74
N ALA A 257 7.19 -19.81 -22.91
CA ALA A 257 5.95 -19.12 -23.22
C ALA A 257 6.26 -17.97 -24.18
N ILE A 258 5.57 -17.92 -25.30
CA ILE A 258 5.80 -16.94 -26.36
C ILE A 258 4.50 -16.15 -26.54
N ASP A 259 4.57 -14.82 -26.50
CA ASP A 259 3.42 -13.97 -26.79
C ASP A 259 3.08 -13.97 -28.31
N HIS A 260 2.00 -13.29 -28.67
CA HIS A 260 1.51 -13.19 -30.05
C HIS A 260 2.51 -12.56 -31.06
N ARG A 261 3.65 -12.04 -30.57
CA ARG A 261 4.72 -11.47 -31.39
C ARG A 261 6.01 -12.28 -31.39
N GLY A 262 5.99 -13.43 -30.76
CA GLY A 262 7.17 -14.29 -30.63
C GLY A 262 8.14 -13.86 -29.53
N LYS A 263 7.75 -12.94 -28.62
CA LYS A 263 8.57 -12.58 -27.47
C LYS A 263 8.45 -13.65 -26.39
N VAL A 264 9.56 -14.10 -25.89
CA VAL A 264 9.62 -15.02 -24.74
C VAL A 264 9.16 -14.27 -23.49
N ILE A 265 8.15 -14.80 -22.80
CA ILE A 265 7.69 -14.33 -21.50
C ILE A 265 8.18 -15.31 -20.44
N GLU A 266 9.02 -14.84 -19.56
CA GLU A 266 9.57 -15.64 -18.46
C GLU A 266 8.50 -15.82 -17.36
N ASP A 267 8.62 -16.93 -16.61
CA ASP A 267 7.82 -17.24 -15.42
C ASP A 267 6.30 -17.44 -15.64
N VAL A 268 5.83 -17.69 -16.86
CA VAL A 268 4.44 -18.04 -17.12
C VAL A 268 4.16 -19.44 -16.55
N PRO A 269 3.22 -19.59 -15.60
CA PRO A 269 2.91 -20.89 -15.01
C PRO A 269 2.21 -21.81 -16.01
N ARG A 270 2.31 -23.12 -15.79
CA ARG A 270 1.57 -24.10 -16.59
C ARG A 270 0.12 -24.16 -16.15
N PRO A 271 -0.86 -24.12 -17.10
CA PRO A 271 -2.25 -24.23 -16.74
C PRO A 271 -2.60 -25.63 -16.23
N LYS A 272 -3.43 -25.68 -15.19
CA LYS A 272 -3.97 -26.92 -14.61
C LYS A 272 -5.43 -27.06 -14.98
N PHE A 273 -5.70 -27.34 -16.27
CA PHE A 273 -7.06 -27.42 -16.78
C PHE A 273 -7.82 -28.62 -16.26
N GLN A 274 -9.11 -28.42 -16.03
CA GLN A 274 -10.11 -29.47 -15.74
C GLN A 274 -10.78 -29.88 -17.03
N TYR A 275 -10.95 -31.19 -17.21
CA TYR A 275 -11.62 -31.76 -18.36
C TYR A 275 -12.90 -32.53 -17.94
N THR A 276 -13.87 -32.58 -18.81
CA THR A 276 -15.06 -33.42 -18.63
C THR A 276 -14.71 -34.90 -18.78
N GLU A 277 -15.57 -35.80 -18.33
CA GLU A 277 -15.42 -37.25 -18.50
C GLU A 277 -15.21 -37.67 -19.99
N LYS A 278 -15.67 -36.86 -20.95
CA LYS A 278 -15.49 -37.05 -22.39
C LYS A 278 -14.21 -36.41 -22.93
N GLY A 279 -13.29 -35.96 -22.07
CA GLY A 279 -12.01 -35.36 -22.47
C GLY A 279 -12.09 -33.94 -23.07
N LYS A 280 -13.27 -33.28 -23.01
CA LYS A 280 -13.42 -31.90 -23.48
C LYS A 280 -13.08 -30.93 -22.35
N MET A 281 -12.54 -29.73 -22.70
CA MET A 281 -12.29 -28.60 -21.76
C MET A 281 -13.58 -28.32 -20.99
N ALA A 282 -13.49 -28.38 -19.64
CA ALA A 282 -14.64 -28.08 -18.80
C ALA A 282 -14.87 -26.54 -18.75
N GLN A 283 -16.12 -26.14 -18.91
CA GLN A 283 -16.53 -24.74 -18.90
C GLN A 283 -16.67 -24.22 -17.48
N THR A 284 -15.54 -24.14 -16.74
CA THR A 284 -15.48 -23.73 -15.33
C THR A 284 -14.80 -22.39 -15.18
N ILE A 285 -15.10 -21.66 -14.09
CA ILE A 285 -14.39 -20.43 -13.71
C ILE A 285 -12.91 -20.72 -13.51
N HIS A 286 -12.57 -21.87 -12.91
CA HIS A 286 -11.19 -22.30 -12.72
C HIS A 286 -10.42 -22.34 -14.05
N ASN A 287 -10.98 -22.97 -15.08
CA ASN A 287 -10.32 -23.05 -16.39
C ASN A 287 -10.19 -21.68 -17.06
N CYS A 288 -11.12 -20.76 -16.84
CA CYS A 288 -10.99 -19.38 -17.33
C CYS A 288 -9.87 -18.64 -16.63
N ILE A 289 -9.72 -18.81 -15.29
CA ILE A 289 -8.62 -18.24 -14.52
C ILE A 289 -7.27 -18.81 -14.98
N GLU A 290 -7.17 -20.13 -15.12
CA GLU A 290 -5.95 -20.78 -15.59
C GLU A 290 -5.58 -20.32 -17.01
N ALA A 291 -6.57 -20.23 -17.92
CA ALA A 291 -6.36 -19.79 -19.30
C ALA A 291 -5.81 -18.35 -19.36
N ILE A 292 -6.33 -17.43 -18.54
CA ILE A 292 -5.88 -16.03 -18.56
C ILE A 292 -4.52 -15.89 -17.83
N ASN A 293 -4.35 -16.51 -16.66
CA ASN A 293 -3.12 -16.36 -15.86
C ASN A 293 -1.92 -17.08 -16.50
N CYS A 294 -2.16 -18.15 -17.22
CA CYS A 294 -1.11 -18.95 -17.84
C CYS A 294 -0.91 -18.64 -19.33
N ASP A 295 -1.65 -17.66 -19.88
CA ASP A 295 -1.45 -17.21 -21.26
C ASP A 295 -0.37 -16.13 -21.29
N PRO A 296 0.67 -16.26 -22.16
CA PRO A 296 1.77 -15.32 -22.27
C PRO A 296 1.34 -13.87 -22.61
N ASN A 297 0.18 -13.73 -23.26
CA ASN A 297 -0.36 -12.43 -23.64
C ASN A 297 -1.00 -11.70 -22.47
N PHE A 298 -1.49 -12.40 -21.45
CA PHE A 298 -2.27 -11.84 -20.33
C PHE A 298 -1.62 -12.02 -18.96
N HIS A 299 -0.60 -12.89 -18.88
CA HIS A 299 0.10 -13.17 -17.63
C HIS A 299 0.55 -11.88 -16.94
N ASN A 300 0.09 -11.64 -15.70
CA ASN A 300 0.36 -10.44 -14.89
C ASN A 300 0.00 -9.09 -15.55
N LYS A 301 -0.87 -9.09 -16.58
CA LYS A 301 -1.26 -7.85 -17.28
C LYS A 301 -2.68 -7.38 -16.97
N VAL A 302 -3.54 -8.25 -16.45
CA VAL A 302 -4.91 -7.90 -16.05
C VAL A 302 -4.89 -7.48 -14.59
N MET A 303 -5.12 -6.20 -14.33
CA MET A 303 -4.97 -5.58 -13.00
C MET A 303 -6.18 -4.73 -12.66
N LEU A 304 -6.45 -4.52 -11.37
CA LEU A 304 -7.44 -3.56 -10.89
C LEU A 304 -6.75 -2.27 -10.49
N ASN A 305 -7.14 -1.17 -11.11
CA ASN A 305 -6.78 0.15 -10.63
C ASN A 305 -7.67 0.51 -9.43
N GLU A 306 -7.10 0.55 -8.23
CA GLU A 306 -7.84 0.81 -7.00
C GLU A 306 -8.39 2.23 -6.92
N LEU A 307 -7.82 3.21 -7.64
CA LEU A 307 -8.29 4.57 -7.64
C LEU A 307 -9.57 4.72 -8.47
N THR A 308 -9.58 4.15 -9.69
CA THR A 308 -10.73 4.20 -10.60
C THR A 308 -11.72 3.05 -10.40
N GLN A 309 -11.36 2.01 -9.62
CA GLN A 309 -12.15 0.79 -9.46
C GLN A 309 -12.51 0.16 -10.81
N SER A 310 -11.56 0.18 -11.75
CA SER A 310 -11.70 -0.41 -13.08
C SER A 310 -10.58 -1.38 -13.40
N ILE A 311 -10.92 -2.41 -14.18
CA ILE A 311 -9.92 -3.33 -14.71
C ILE A 311 -9.05 -2.56 -15.70
N CYS A 312 -7.74 -2.77 -15.64
CA CYS A 312 -6.76 -2.20 -16.54
C CYS A 312 -5.93 -3.31 -17.19
N LEU A 313 -5.51 -3.05 -18.41
CA LEU A 313 -4.52 -3.86 -19.11
C LEU A 313 -3.16 -3.15 -19.11
N MET A 314 -2.13 -3.91 -18.72
CA MET A 314 -0.74 -3.45 -18.72
C MET A 314 -0.02 -4.00 -19.96
N GLY A 315 0.52 -3.09 -20.79
CA GLY A 315 1.32 -3.48 -21.95
C GLY A 315 0.50 -3.97 -23.17
N GLU A 316 1.09 -4.83 -23.96
CA GLU A 316 0.56 -5.28 -25.25
C GLU A 316 -0.27 -6.55 -25.14
N TYR A 317 -1.28 -6.67 -26.00
CA TYR A 317 -2.17 -7.85 -26.10
C TYR A 317 -2.66 -8.05 -27.54
N PRO A 318 -3.23 -9.22 -27.90
CA PRO A 318 -3.41 -9.65 -29.29
C PRO A 318 -4.23 -8.73 -30.19
N TRP A 319 -5.18 -7.99 -29.67
CA TRP A 319 -6.11 -7.17 -30.49
C TRP A 319 -5.85 -5.67 -30.45
N LYS A 320 -4.82 -5.20 -29.72
CA LYS A 320 -4.52 -3.78 -29.69
C LYS A 320 -3.03 -3.53 -29.47
N ARG A 321 -2.46 -2.60 -30.23
CA ARG A 321 -1.09 -2.14 -30.02
C ARG A 321 -1.00 -1.37 -28.70
N PRO A 322 0.08 -1.54 -27.95
CA PRO A 322 0.21 -0.93 -26.67
C PRO A 322 0.41 0.56 -26.81
N THR A 323 -0.18 1.13 -25.91
CA THR A 323 0.27 2.34 -25.26
C THR A 323 0.43 1.94 -23.80
N THR A 324 0.94 2.78 -22.96
CA THR A 324 0.86 2.69 -21.50
C THR A 324 -0.43 2.04 -21.01
N MET A 325 -0.54 1.72 -19.74
CA MET A 325 -1.73 1.24 -19.05
C MET A 325 -3.01 1.93 -19.57
N ARG A 326 -4.05 1.15 -19.85
CA ARG A 326 -5.36 1.69 -20.16
C ARG A 326 -6.50 0.91 -19.51
N GLU A 327 -7.60 1.58 -19.27
CA GLU A 327 -8.82 0.94 -18.79
C GLU A 327 -9.38 -0.08 -19.78
N TRP A 328 -9.94 -1.14 -19.20
CA TRP A 328 -10.68 -2.19 -19.91
C TRP A 328 -12.01 -1.64 -20.40
N THR A 329 -12.39 -2.00 -21.62
CA THR A 329 -13.63 -1.54 -22.26
C THR A 329 -14.52 -2.71 -22.63
N ASN A 330 -15.82 -2.46 -22.89
CA ASN A 330 -16.74 -3.45 -23.45
C ASN A 330 -16.27 -4.05 -24.78
N GLY A 331 -15.37 -3.37 -25.51
CA GLY A 331 -14.73 -3.90 -26.69
C GLY A 331 -13.74 -5.01 -26.35
N ASP A 332 -13.05 -4.86 -25.24
CA ASP A 332 -12.07 -5.86 -24.79
C ASP A 332 -12.76 -7.12 -24.27
N ASP A 333 -13.93 -7.01 -23.63
CA ASP A 333 -14.74 -8.18 -23.28
C ASP A 333 -15.01 -9.08 -24.48
N LYS A 334 -15.46 -8.47 -25.57
CA LYS A 334 -15.80 -9.20 -26.81
C LYS A 334 -14.56 -9.86 -27.42
N GLN A 335 -13.42 -9.18 -27.39
CA GLN A 335 -12.15 -9.72 -27.89
C GLN A 335 -11.63 -10.85 -26.98
N MET A 336 -11.75 -10.70 -25.66
CA MET A 336 -11.38 -11.75 -24.72
C MET A 336 -12.26 -13.00 -24.87
N TYR A 337 -13.58 -12.83 -25.02
CA TYR A 337 -14.48 -13.97 -25.29
C TYR A 337 -14.09 -14.71 -26.54
N GLN A 338 -13.84 -14.00 -27.65
CA GLN A 338 -13.39 -14.59 -28.90
C GLN A 338 -12.06 -15.29 -28.75
N TYR A 339 -11.07 -14.63 -28.10
CA TYR A 339 -9.74 -15.18 -27.89
C TYR A 339 -9.77 -16.48 -27.07
N LEU A 340 -10.54 -16.53 -25.99
CA LEU A 340 -10.65 -17.71 -25.12
C LEU A 340 -11.46 -18.85 -25.80
N GLU A 341 -12.41 -18.50 -26.63
CA GLU A 341 -13.14 -19.48 -27.46
C GLU A 341 -12.19 -20.11 -28.47
N GLU A 342 -11.47 -19.33 -29.25
CA GLU A 342 -10.57 -19.78 -30.32
C GLU A 342 -9.38 -20.59 -29.81
N ASN A 343 -8.74 -20.15 -28.74
CA ASN A 343 -7.48 -20.74 -28.23
C ASN A 343 -7.69 -21.83 -27.18
N TYR A 344 -8.79 -21.79 -26.41
CA TYR A 344 -9.04 -22.69 -25.28
C TYR A 344 -10.38 -23.39 -25.32
N GLY A 345 -11.26 -23.05 -26.25
CA GLY A 345 -12.62 -23.61 -26.34
C GLY A 345 -13.53 -23.20 -25.16
N LEU A 346 -13.22 -22.09 -24.50
CA LEU A 346 -14.00 -21.54 -23.38
C LEU A 346 -15.02 -20.52 -23.87
N THR A 347 -16.32 -20.87 -23.79
CA THR A 347 -17.43 -20.13 -24.41
C THR A 347 -18.39 -19.48 -23.41
N LYS A 348 -18.31 -19.84 -22.11
CA LYS A 348 -19.21 -19.30 -21.08
C LYS A 348 -18.75 -17.91 -20.62
N LYS A 349 -19.36 -16.87 -21.20
CA LYS A 349 -19.04 -15.46 -20.90
C LYS A 349 -19.10 -15.11 -19.42
N GLU A 350 -20.15 -15.56 -18.72
CA GLU A 350 -20.28 -15.32 -17.27
C GLU A 350 -19.09 -15.84 -16.46
N ASN A 351 -18.53 -16.99 -16.83
CA ASN A 351 -17.36 -17.56 -16.17
C ASN A 351 -16.08 -16.76 -16.48
N ILE A 352 -15.98 -16.22 -17.69
CA ILE A 352 -14.88 -15.36 -18.12
C ILE A 352 -14.93 -14.04 -17.36
N ASP A 353 -16.11 -13.41 -17.23
CA ASP A 353 -16.29 -12.17 -16.46
C ASP A 353 -15.91 -12.35 -14.99
N ILE A 354 -16.33 -13.46 -14.37
CA ILE A 354 -15.95 -13.80 -12.99
C ILE A 354 -14.44 -14.02 -12.88
N ALA A 355 -13.83 -14.69 -13.86
CA ALA A 355 -12.40 -14.94 -13.87
C ALA A 355 -11.61 -13.62 -13.99
N LEU A 356 -12.00 -12.71 -14.88
CA LEU A 356 -11.40 -11.39 -15.04
C LEU A 356 -11.49 -10.57 -13.75
N SER A 357 -12.67 -10.56 -13.11
CA SER A 357 -12.85 -9.89 -11.82
C SER A 357 -11.94 -10.49 -10.74
N ASN A 358 -11.86 -11.81 -10.62
CA ASN A 358 -11.02 -12.46 -9.62
C ASN A 358 -9.53 -12.21 -9.85
N ILE A 359 -9.07 -12.28 -11.10
CA ILE A 359 -7.66 -12.04 -11.46
C ILE A 359 -7.28 -10.58 -11.20
N SER A 360 -8.10 -9.63 -11.65
CA SER A 360 -7.83 -8.21 -11.47
C SER A 360 -7.80 -7.82 -9.99
N ASN A 361 -8.73 -8.33 -9.17
CA ASN A 361 -8.74 -8.10 -7.73
C ASN A 361 -7.50 -8.68 -7.01
N SER A 362 -6.98 -9.81 -7.50
CA SER A 362 -5.75 -10.41 -6.95
C SER A 362 -4.48 -9.64 -7.36
N ASN A 363 -4.56 -8.85 -8.41
CA ASN A 363 -3.48 -8.05 -9.00
C ASN A 363 -3.84 -6.56 -8.95
N SER A 364 -4.28 -6.05 -7.80
CA SER A 364 -4.62 -4.64 -7.67
C SER A 364 -3.36 -3.77 -7.53
N PHE A 365 -3.45 -2.53 -7.97
CA PHE A 365 -2.43 -1.51 -7.84
C PHE A 365 -3.06 -0.13 -7.64
N ASN A 366 -2.32 0.79 -7.05
CA ASN A 366 -2.76 2.17 -6.90
C ASN A 366 -1.72 3.12 -7.52
N PRO A 367 -2.02 3.76 -8.66
CA PRO A 367 -1.03 4.55 -9.39
C PRO A 367 -0.55 5.79 -8.61
N VAL A 368 -1.34 6.30 -7.67
CA VAL A 368 -0.93 7.40 -6.79
C VAL A 368 0.12 6.92 -5.79
N ILE A 369 -0.04 5.73 -5.22
CA ILE A 369 0.94 5.13 -4.30
C ILE A 369 2.26 4.93 -5.03
N ASP A 370 2.23 4.31 -6.22
CA ASP A 370 3.42 4.07 -7.03
C ASP A 370 4.17 5.40 -7.31
N LYS A 371 3.41 6.46 -7.66
CA LYS A 371 4.00 7.78 -7.90
C LYS A 371 4.57 8.44 -6.64
N LEU A 372 3.90 8.30 -5.50
CA LEU A 372 4.40 8.80 -4.20
C LEU A 372 5.70 8.10 -3.78
N GLU A 373 5.82 6.79 -4.03
CA GLU A 373 7.05 6.04 -3.78
C GLU A 373 8.19 6.51 -4.69
N GLU A 374 7.92 6.83 -5.97
CA GLU A 374 8.89 7.46 -6.87
C GLU A 374 9.34 8.84 -6.34
N CYS A 375 8.39 9.68 -5.89
CA CYS A 375 8.67 10.99 -5.30
C CYS A 375 9.55 10.86 -4.06
N HIS A 376 9.25 9.91 -3.19
CA HIS A 376 10.05 9.65 -1.99
C HIS A 376 11.47 9.20 -2.33
N LYS A 377 11.62 8.30 -3.29
CA LYS A 377 12.95 7.89 -3.77
C LYS A 377 13.75 9.07 -4.32
N LYS A 378 13.12 9.92 -5.15
CA LYS A 378 13.73 11.14 -5.71
C LYS A 378 14.15 12.11 -4.59
N TYR A 379 13.32 12.28 -3.56
CA TYR A 379 13.65 13.11 -2.40
C TYR A 379 14.87 12.57 -1.63
N LEU A 380 14.95 11.26 -1.41
CA LEU A 380 16.08 10.63 -0.71
C LEU A 380 17.41 10.77 -1.46
N GLU A 381 17.40 10.77 -2.80
CA GLU A 381 18.60 10.96 -3.63
C GLU A 381 19.19 12.38 -3.49
N GLY A 382 18.36 13.39 -3.21
CA GLY A 382 18.76 14.81 -3.10
C GLY A 382 18.44 15.45 -1.77
N LYS A 383 18.29 14.68 -0.70
CA LYS A 383 17.74 15.05 0.61
C LYS A 383 18.05 16.48 1.06
N LYS A 384 17.05 17.36 0.93
CA LYS A 384 17.02 18.73 1.47
C LYS A 384 15.61 18.99 1.95
N ASP A 385 15.47 19.50 3.16
CA ASP A 385 14.17 19.85 3.74
C ASP A 385 13.69 21.23 3.22
N GLY A 386 12.39 21.48 3.38
CA GLY A 386 11.77 22.76 3.12
C GLY A 386 11.14 22.93 1.74
N TYR A 387 10.90 21.85 1.00
CA TYR A 387 10.15 21.89 -0.25
C TYR A 387 8.67 22.21 -0.01
N ILE A 388 8.04 21.59 0.99
CA ILE A 388 6.65 21.87 1.40
C ILE A 388 6.47 23.35 1.71
N LYS A 389 7.39 23.92 2.47
CA LYS A 389 7.37 25.33 2.89
C LYS A 389 7.38 26.30 1.71
N LYS A 390 7.99 25.93 0.58
CA LYS A 390 8.11 26.76 -0.62
C LYS A 390 6.88 26.76 -1.52
N LEU A 391 5.98 25.78 -1.39
CA LEU A 391 4.89 25.59 -2.37
C LEU A 391 3.96 26.80 -2.41
N LEU A 392 3.28 27.12 -1.33
CA LEU A 392 2.29 28.18 -1.30
C LEU A 392 2.92 29.59 -1.40
N PRO A 393 3.98 29.92 -0.65
CA PRO A 393 4.64 31.22 -0.83
C PRO A 393 5.27 31.38 -2.20
N GLY A 394 5.93 30.36 -2.72
CA GLY A 394 6.63 30.44 -3.99
C GLY A 394 5.70 30.57 -5.18
N PHE A 395 4.75 29.66 -5.34
CA PHE A 395 3.89 29.61 -6.52
C PHE A 395 2.66 30.51 -6.46
N LEU A 396 2.15 30.82 -5.28
CA LEU A 396 0.91 31.58 -5.11
C LEU A 396 1.11 32.87 -4.28
N GLY A 397 2.32 33.17 -3.83
CA GLY A 397 2.62 34.39 -3.06
C GLY A 397 1.94 34.43 -1.70
N ALA A 398 1.62 33.29 -1.10
CA ALA A 398 1.10 33.26 0.27
C ALA A 398 2.16 33.74 1.26
N ASP A 399 1.74 34.27 2.40
CA ASP A 399 2.69 34.69 3.44
C ASP A 399 3.42 33.48 4.03
N ASP A 400 4.76 33.58 4.15
CA ASP A 400 5.63 32.52 4.71
C ASP A 400 5.50 32.49 6.25
N THR A 401 4.39 31.94 6.73
CA THR A 401 4.08 31.78 8.15
C THR A 401 4.10 30.29 8.53
N GLU A 402 4.18 30.03 9.83
CA GLU A 402 4.05 28.67 10.35
C GLU A 402 2.68 28.08 10.05
N TYR A 403 1.62 28.89 10.11
CA TYR A 403 0.27 28.48 9.72
C TYR A 403 0.20 27.99 8.26
N THR A 404 0.75 28.77 7.33
CA THR A 404 0.78 28.42 5.90
C THR A 404 1.51 27.09 5.66
N TYR A 405 2.65 26.91 6.32
CA TYR A 405 3.42 25.67 6.26
C TYR A 405 2.65 24.47 6.83
N GLU A 406 2.11 24.60 8.05
CA GLU A 406 1.38 23.51 8.72
C GLU A 406 0.10 23.12 7.99
N VAL A 407 -0.61 24.08 7.38
CA VAL A 407 -1.78 23.80 6.54
C VAL A 407 -1.36 23.00 5.30
N MET A 408 -0.32 23.43 4.59
CA MET A 408 0.16 22.71 3.40
C MET A 408 0.62 21.29 3.75
N LYS A 409 1.42 21.15 4.80
CA LYS A 409 1.88 19.85 5.32
C LYS A 409 0.70 18.94 5.68
N LEU A 410 -0.30 19.47 6.39
CA LEU A 410 -1.49 18.72 6.78
C LEU A 410 -2.28 18.22 5.57
N VAL A 411 -2.41 19.03 4.53
CA VAL A 411 -3.08 18.66 3.27
C VAL A 411 -2.33 17.52 2.57
N LEU A 412 -1.00 17.63 2.45
CA LEU A 412 -0.18 16.58 1.84
C LEU A 412 -0.27 15.27 2.63
N LEU A 413 -0.11 15.32 3.95
CA LEU A 413 -0.22 14.14 4.81
C LEU A 413 -1.63 13.52 4.74
N GLY A 414 -2.68 14.35 4.71
CA GLY A 414 -4.07 13.91 4.54
C GLY A 414 -4.29 13.18 3.21
N ALA A 415 -3.74 13.71 2.13
CA ALA A 415 -3.82 13.12 0.80
C ALA A 415 -3.08 11.78 0.72
N ILE A 416 -1.87 11.68 1.29
CA ILE A 416 -1.11 10.43 1.38
C ILE A 416 -1.89 9.41 2.21
N CYS A 417 -2.36 9.79 3.41
CA CYS A 417 -3.11 8.89 4.27
C CYS A 417 -4.40 8.36 3.60
N ARG A 418 -5.07 9.16 2.77
CA ARG A 418 -6.28 8.74 2.04
C ARG A 418 -6.03 7.65 1.02
N VAL A 419 -4.84 7.52 0.47
CA VAL A 419 -4.51 6.44 -0.50
C VAL A 419 -3.86 5.23 0.18
N TYR A 420 -3.05 5.41 1.21
CA TYR A 420 -2.47 4.30 1.98
C TYR A 420 -3.45 3.68 2.98
N HIS A 421 -4.35 4.48 3.54
CA HIS A 421 -5.39 4.07 4.50
C HIS A 421 -6.76 4.61 4.07
N PRO A 422 -7.33 4.08 2.97
CA PRO A 422 -8.60 4.56 2.44
C PRO A 422 -9.69 4.62 3.50
N GLY A 423 -10.44 5.72 3.52
CA GLY A 423 -11.46 5.96 4.54
C GLY A 423 -10.93 6.52 5.87
N CYS A 424 -9.64 6.80 6.01
CA CYS A 424 -9.14 7.52 7.19
C CYS A 424 -9.86 8.87 7.35
N LYS A 425 -10.03 9.31 8.59
CA LYS A 425 -10.70 10.57 8.88
C LYS A 425 -9.82 11.76 8.51
N PHE A 426 -10.28 12.57 7.55
CA PHE A 426 -9.66 13.84 7.16
C PHE A 426 -10.75 14.80 6.75
N ASP A 427 -11.02 15.81 7.59
CA ASP A 427 -12.19 16.70 7.48
C ASP A 427 -11.80 18.12 7.03
N TYR A 428 -10.52 18.38 6.78
CA TYR A 428 -10.02 19.71 6.45
C TYR A 428 -10.07 19.98 4.95
N VAL A 429 -10.36 21.24 4.61
CA VAL A 429 -10.30 21.77 3.24
C VAL A 429 -9.46 23.05 3.28
N MET A 430 -8.31 23.03 2.63
CA MET A 430 -7.54 24.24 2.38
C MET A 430 -8.28 25.11 1.36
N ILE A 431 -8.45 26.40 1.66
CA ILE A 431 -9.13 27.36 0.79
C ILE A 431 -8.13 28.39 0.30
N LEU A 432 -7.88 28.42 -0.99
CA LEU A 432 -7.01 29.41 -1.62
C LEU A 432 -7.86 30.65 -1.98
N PHE A 433 -7.69 31.73 -1.21
CA PHE A 433 -8.40 32.99 -1.42
C PHE A 433 -7.50 34.02 -2.09
N GLY A 434 -7.97 34.66 -3.15
CA GLY A 434 -7.24 35.73 -3.83
C GLY A 434 -7.83 36.01 -5.22
N GLU A 435 -7.24 36.98 -5.92
CA GLU A 435 -7.72 37.44 -7.22
C GLU A 435 -7.81 36.32 -8.28
N GLN A 436 -8.65 36.53 -9.25
CA GLN A 436 -8.75 35.61 -10.39
C GLN A 436 -7.49 35.68 -11.26
N GLY A 437 -7.01 34.53 -11.77
CA GLY A 437 -5.86 34.48 -12.68
C GLY A 437 -4.51 34.26 -11.99
N ILE A 438 -4.41 34.22 -10.68
CA ILE A 438 -3.14 33.96 -9.95
C ILE A 438 -2.60 32.54 -10.18
N GLY A 439 -3.43 31.61 -10.64
CA GLY A 439 -3.01 30.22 -10.88
C GLY A 439 -3.46 29.23 -9.83
N LYS A 440 -4.46 29.55 -8.99
CA LYS A 440 -4.97 28.65 -7.91
C LYS A 440 -5.33 27.25 -8.41
N SER A 441 -6.20 27.14 -9.41
CA SER A 441 -6.59 25.85 -10.01
C SER A 441 -5.45 25.17 -10.76
N THR A 442 -4.56 25.94 -11.38
CA THR A 442 -3.35 25.41 -12.03
C THR A 442 -2.41 24.79 -11.00
N PHE A 443 -2.22 25.42 -9.84
CA PHE A 443 -1.43 24.86 -8.73
C PHE A 443 -2.02 23.55 -8.23
N ILE A 444 -3.34 23.47 -8.04
CA ILE A 444 -4.03 22.24 -7.62
C ILE A 444 -3.82 21.12 -8.64
N ARG A 445 -3.87 21.45 -9.93
CA ARG A 445 -3.63 20.48 -11.01
C ARG A 445 -2.19 19.95 -10.97
N PHE A 446 -1.18 20.80 -10.82
CA PHE A 446 0.20 20.38 -10.63
C PHE A 446 0.40 19.55 -9.36
N LEU A 447 -0.25 19.95 -8.27
CA LEU A 447 -0.22 19.21 -7.00
C LEU A 447 -0.71 17.77 -7.16
N GLY A 448 -1.69 17.53 -8.01
CA GLY A 448 -2.18 16.18 -8.34
C GLY A 448 -1.21 15.33 -9.16
N MET A 449 -0.15 15.89 -9.73
CA MET A 449 0.87 15.22 -10.54
C MET A 449 0.37 14.54 -11.83
N ASN A 450 -0.92 14.33 -11.96
CA ASN A 450 -1.58 13.77 -13.13
C ASN A 450 -2.97 14.39 -13.27
N ASP A 451 -3.28 14.91 -14.46
CA ASP A 451 -4.57 15.56 -14.74
C ASP A 451 -5.77 14.62 -14.51
N GLU A 452 -5.61 13.30 -14.72
CA GLU A 452 -6.65 12.31 -14.49
C GLU A 452 -7.00 12.11 -12.99
N TRP A 453 -6.10 12.48 -12.08
CA TRP A 453 -6.30 12.35 -10.64
C TRP A 453 -6.89 13.61 -10.00
N VAL A 454 -7.11 14.64 -10.78
CA VAL A 454 -7.66 15.92 -10.32
C VAL A 454 -9.03 16.17 -10.96
N ASN A 455 -9.99 16.55 -10.14
CA ASN A 455 -11.26 17.07 -10.62
C ASN A 455 -11.33 18.57 -10.29
N ASP A 456 -11.08 19.41 -11.29
CA ASP A 456 -11.10 20.88 -11.19
C ASP A 456 -12.50 21.51 -11.35
N ASN A 457 -13.52 20.68 -11.51
CA ASN A 457 -14.92 21.10 -11.63
C ASN A 457 -15.85 20.25 -10.75
N PHE A 458 -15.44 20.04 -9.48
CA PHE A 458 -16.28 19.32 -8.53
C PHE A 458 -17.42 20.22 -8.02
N ASN A 459 -18.63 20.00 -8.53
CA ASN A 459 -19.77 20.90 -8.37
C ASN A 459 -21.00 20.27 -7.71
N SER A 460 -20.94 19.03 -7.25
CA SER A 460 -22.07 18.34 -6.62
C SER A 460 -21.68 17.57 -5.37
N VAL A 461 -22.40 17.82 -4.28
CA VAL A 461 -22.33 17.07 -3.01
C VAL A 461 -23.52 16.12 -2.81
N ASP A 462 -24.31 15.90 -3.85
CA ASP A 462 -25.30 14.82 -3.83
C ASP A 462 -24.59 13.48 -3.55
N PRO A 463 -25.07 12.68 -2.60
CA PRO A 463 -24.36 11.47 -2.18
C PRO A 463 -24.04 10.48 -3.32
N LYS A 464 -24.88 10.46 -4.37
CA LYS A 464 -24.66 9.57 -5.51
C LYS A 464 -23.80 10.23 -6.58
N ILE A 465 -24.19 11.43 -7.04
CA ILE A 465 -23.50 12.15 -8.12
C ILE A 465 -22.09 12.56 -7.67
N GLY A 466 -21.97 13.10 -6.44
CA GLY A 466 -20.68 13.47 -5.87
C GLY A 466 -19.74 12.29 -5.68
N ALA A 467 -20.26 11.12 -5.25
CA ALA A 467 -19.48 9.91 -5.12
C ALA A 467 -18.99 9.38 -6.49
N GLU A 468 -19.83 9.42 -7.53
CA GLU A 468 -19.45 9.05 -8.90
C GLU A 468 -18.39 10.02 -9.46
N ASN A 469 -18.48 11.33 -9.16
CA ASN A 469 -17.51 12.34 -9.59
C ASN A 469 -16.16 12.26 -8.87
N LEU A 470 -16.06 11.53 -7.75
CA LEU A 470 -14.81 11.25 -7.04
C LEU A 470 -14.13 9.96 -7.48
N ARG A 471 -14.76 9.18 -8.37
CA ARG A 471 -14.15 7.98 -8.90
C ARG A 471 -12.92 8.32 -9.72
N GLY A 472 -11.77 7.77 -9.36
CA GLY A 472 -10.49 8.06 -10.02
C GLY A 472 -9.83 9.38 -9.60
N VAL A 473 -10.48 10.14 -8.71
CA VAL A 473 -10.00 11.46 -8.27
C VAL A 473 -9.28 11.34 -6.94
N TRP A 474 -8.07 11.89 -6.86
CA TRP A 474 -7.29 12.03 -5.64
C TRP A 474 -7.47 13.41 -5.00
N ILE A 475 -7.47 14.47 -5.81
CA ILE A 475 -7.68 15.85 -5.36
C ILE A 475 -8.88 16.44 -6.11
N ALA A 476 -9.89 16.91 -5.37
CA ALA A 476 -11.07 17.57 -5.93
C ALA A 476 -11.08 19.06 -5.58
N GLU A 477 -11.20 19.92 -6.59
CA GLU A 477 -11.34 21.37 -6.40
C GLU A 477 -12.79 21.74 -6.20
N MET A 478 -13.08 22.44 -5.09
CA MET A 478 -14.41 22.93 -4.71
C MET A 478 -14.50 24.45 -4.90
N ALA A 479 -14.61 24.92 -6.14
CA ALA A 479 -14.67 26.35 -6.42
C ALA A 479 -16.07 26.94 -6.18
N GLU A 480 -17.10 26.40 -6.83
CA GLU A 480 -18.46 26.95 -6.79
C GLU A 480 -19.27 26.55 -5.55
N LEU A 481 -18.96 25.40 -4.95
CA LEU A 481 -19.68 24.88 -3.77
C LEU A 481 -19.47 25.72 -2.52
N LEU A 482 -18.37 26.46 -2.45
CA LEU A 482 -18.08 27.38 -1.34
C LEU A 482 -18.92 28.67 -1.43
N ALA A 483 -19.43 29.04 -2.60
CA ALA A 483 -20.23 30.20 -2.81
C ALA A 483 -21.72 30.03 -2.37
N THR A 484 -22.11 28.83 -1.92
CA THR A 484 -23.48 28.55 -1.53
C THR A 484 -23.85 29.21 -0.19
N LYS A 485 -24.93 29.96 -0.18
CA LYS A 485 -25.43 30.65 1.04
C LYS A 485 -26.71 30.00 1.64
N LYS A 486 -27.16 28.86 1.07
CA LYS A 486 -28.34 28.17 1.60
C LYS A 486 -27.93 27.17 2.71
N ALA A 487 -28.48 27.36 3.91
CA ALA A 487 -28.14 26.53 5.08
C ALA A 487 -28.20 25.01 4.83
N LYS A 488 -29.22 24.56 4.05
CA LYS A 488 -29.31 23.12 3.71
C LYS A 488 -28.14 22.62 2.84
N GLU A 489 -27.70 23.43 1.90
CA GLU A 489 -26.59 23.09 1.01
C GLU A 489 -25.27 23.11 1.80
N ILE A 490 -25.08 24.08 2.70
CA ILE A 490 -23.91 24.15 3.59
C ILE A 490 -23.78 22.88 4.44
N GLU A 491 -24.89 22.43 5.05
CA GLU A 491 -24.89 21.17 5.84
C GLU A 491 -24.61 19.95 4.97
N GLN A 492 -25.08 19.92 3.73
CA GLN A 492 -24.76 18.85 2.78
C GLN A 492 -23.26 18.86 2.43
N VAL A 493 -22.66 20.02 2.15
CA VAL A 493 -21.21 20.17 1.90
C VAL A 493 -20.40 19.66 3.09
N LYS A 494 -20.73 20.09 4.32
CA LYS A 494 -20.08 19.62 5.53
C LYS A 494 -20.18 18.11 5.73
N SER A 495 -21.38 17.56 5.56
CA SER A 495 -21.60 16.11 5.65
C SER A 495 -20.80 15.34 4.61
N PHE A 496 -20.73 15.86 3.38
CA PHE A 496 -19.98 15.24 2.29
C PHE A 496 -18.48 15.28 2.54
N ILE A 497 -17.91 16.41 2.99
CA ILE A 497 -16.48 16.52 3.32
C ILE A 497 -16.08 15.51 4.40
N THR A 498 -16.91 15.36 5.44
CA THR A 498 -16.61 14.47 6.57
C THR A 498 -16.84 12.99 6.29
N SER A 499 -17.41 12.65 5.14
CA SER A 499 -17.64 11.26 4.77
C SER A 499 -16.31 10.49 4.60
N VAL A 500 -16.26 9.30 5.20
CA VAL A 500 -15.10 8.39 5.09
C VAL A 500 -15.30 7.34 4.00
N LYS A 501 -16.47 7.29 3.37
CA LYS A 501 -16.83 6.34 2.34
C LYS A 501 -17.77 6.95 1.32
N ASP A 502 -17.65 6.49 0.09
CA ASP A 502 -18.49 6.85 -1.05
C ASP A 502 -19.26 5.62 -1.51
N THR A 503 -20.54 5.78 -1.85
CA THR A 503 -21.39 4.66 -2.29
C THR A 503 -21.81 4.88 -3.73
N TYR A 504 -21.24 4.08 -4.63
CA TYR A 504 -21.57 4.09 -6.05
C TYR A 504 -21.53 2.68 -6.63
N ARG A 505 -21.95 2.53 -7.87
CA ARG A 505 -21.91 1.28 -8.60
C ARG A 505 -20.75 1.30 -9.57
N SER A 506 -19.74 0.46 -9.33
CA SER A 506 -18.62 0.29 -10.27
C SER A 506 -19.09 -0.31 -11.60
N ALA A 507 -18.37 -0.05 -12.68
CA ALA A 507 -18.60 -0.73 -13.94
C ALA A 507 -18.46 -2.25 -13.72
N TYR A 508 -19.35 -3.05 -14.31
CA TYR A 508 -19.43 -4.52 -14.17
C TYR A 508 -20.02 -5.05 -12.85
N GLU A 509 -20.33 -4.23 -11.85
CA GLU A 509 -20.98 -4.71 -10.64
C GLU A 509 -22.51 -4.62 -10.71
N LYS A 510 -23.18 -5.65 -10.17
CA LYS A 510 -24.64 -5.71 -10.12
C LYS A 510 -25.25 -4.87 -9.00
N ARG A 511 -24.44 -4.48 -7.99
CA ARG A 511 -24.87 -3.77 -6.79
C ARG A 511 -24.06 -2.50 -6.58
N ALA A 512 -24.65 -1.51 -5.93
CA ALA A 512 -23.89 -0.36 -5.40
C ALA A 512 -23.10 -0.85 -4.19
N GLU A 513 -21.83 -0.52 -4.16
CA GLU A 513 -20.90 -0.85 -3.07
C GLU A 513 -20.38 0.40 -2.38
N SER A 514 -19.94 0.23 -1.15
CA SER A 514 -19.37 1.30 -0.35
C SER A 514 -17.85 1.24 -0.46
N HIS A 515 -17.28 2.27 -1.09
CA HIS A 515 -15.83 2.37 -1.30
C HIS A 515 -15.24 3.33 -0.27
N PRO A 516 -14.20 2.95 0.45
CA PRO A 516 -13.48 3.86 1.35
C PRO A 516 -12.93 5.05 0.55
N ARG A 517 -13.16 6.28 1.05
CA ARG A 517 -12.75 7.51 0.35
C ARG A 517 -11.24 7.63 0.24
N ARG A 518 -10.75 7.91 -0.96
CA ARG A 518 -9.34 8.14 -1.28
C ARG A 518 -9.02 9.59 -1.65
N SER A 519 -10.06 10.41 -1.77
CA SER A 519 -9.92 11.81 -2.21
C SER A 519 -9.82 12.79 -1.03
N ILE A 520 -9.15 13.92 -1.29
CA ILE A 520 -9.19 15.13 -0.47
C ILE A 520 -9.83 16.27 -1.24
N PHE A 521 -10.17 17.37 -0.54
CA PHE A 521 -10.76 18.56 -1.13
C PHE A 521 -9.86 19.76 -0.91
N ILE A 522 -9.74 20.61 -1.94
CA ILE A 522 -9.11 21.93 -1.87
C ILE A 522 -10.10 22.91 -2.48
N GLY A 523 -10.34 24.03 -1.81
CA GLY A 523 -11.24 25.06 -2.30
C GLY A 523 -10.51 26.23 -2.93
N THR A 524 -11.14 26.89 -3.90
CA THR A 524 -10.68 28.16 -4.45
C THR A 524 -11.81 29.17 -4.43
N THR A 525 -11.54 30.40 -4.02
CA THR A 525 -12.54 31.49 -4.00
C THR A 525 -11.88 32.85 -4.17
N ASN A 526 -12.67 33.83 -4.59
CA ASN A 526 -12.37 35.26 -4.58
C ASN A 526 -13.37 36.04 -3.70
N ASP A 527 -14.31 35.33 -3.05
CA ASP A 527 -15.28 35.94 -2.12
C ASP A 527 -14.66 36.06 -0.73
N SER A 528 -14.55 37.28 -0.20
CA SER A 528 -14.01 37.54 1.13
C SER A 528 -14.96 37.12 2.28
N HIS A 529 -16.16 36.69 1.99
CA HIS A 529 -17.16 36.30 2.99
C HIS A 529 -17.78 34.94 2.66
N PHE A 530 -16.94 33.98 2.31
CA PHE A 530 -17.39 32.64 1.92
C PHE A 530 -17.78 31.74 3.12
N LEU A 531 -17.38 32.10 4.35
CA LEU A 531 -17.72 31.36 5.57
C LEU A 531 -18.98 31.96 6.21
N THR A 532 -20.12 31.30 6.01
CA THR A 532 -21.43 31.79 6.46
C THR A 532 -21.95 31.11 7.73
N ASP A 533 -21.32 30.01 8.18
CA ASP A 533 -21.75 29.27 9.36
C ASP A 533 -20.64 29.17 10.42
N PRO A 534 -20.79 29.89 11.54
CA PRO A 534 -19.75 29.94 12.57
C PRO A 534 -19.49 28.60 13.26
N THR A 535 -20.41 27.63 13.21
CA THR A 535 -20.29 26.36 13.92
C THR A 535 -19.48 25.32 13.16
N GLY A 536 -19.33 25.48 11.84
CA GLY A 536 -18.68 24.51 10.94
C GLY A 536 -17.33 24.95 10.38
N ASN A 537 -16.93 26.19 10.61
CA ASN A 537 -15.79 26.84 9.98
C ASN A 537 -14.43 26.16 10.27
N ARG A 538 -14.30 25.45 11.38
CA ARG A 538 -13.06 24.75 11.78
C ARG A 538 -12.49 23.77 10.73
N ARG A 539 -13.29 23.39 9.72
CA ARG A 539 -12.87 22.51 8.61
C ARG A 539 -12.14 23.26 7.52
N TYR A 540 -12.42 24.54 7.39
CA TYR A 540 -11.89 25.37 6.32
C TYR A 540 -10.62 26.08 6.79
N LEU A 541 -9.56 25.93 6.03
CA LEU A 541 -8.25 26.51 6.34
C LEU A 541 -7.92 27.53 5.24
N PRO A 542 -8.31 28.81 5.44
CA PRO A 542 -8.07 29.86 4.45
C PRO A 542 -6.58 30.20 4.32
N ILE A 543 -6.10 30.29 3.09
CA ILE A 543 -4.77 30.81 2.74
C ILE A 543 -4.95 31.96 1.78
N ILE A 544 -4.45 33.15 2.15
CA ILE A 544 -4.47 34.33 1.27
C ILE A 544 -3.32 34.22 0.31
N VAL A 545 -3.59 34.41 -0.98
CA VAL A 545 -2.60 34.37 -2.07
C VAL A 545 -2.51 35.72 -2.77
N HIS A 546 -1.28 36.12 -3.17
CA HIS A 546 -0.99 37.44 -3.68
C HIS A 546 -0.15 37.36 -4.96
N ALA A 547 -0.64 37.92 -6.05
CA ALA A 547 0.08 37.91 -7.34
C ALA A 547 1.44 38.63 -7.30
N ASP A 548 1.53 39.70 -6.54
CA ASP A 548 2.75 40.52 -6.39
C ASP A 548 3.84 39.90 -5.51
N LYS A 549 3.52 38.86 -4.76
CA LYS A 549 4.46 38.13 -3.90
C LYS A 549 4.96 36.80 -4.50
N VAL A 550 4.48 36.42 -5.67
CA VAL A 550 4.90 35.19 -6.35
C VAL A 550 6.38 35.24 -6.69
N THR A 551 7.13 34.21 -6.34
CA THR A 551 8.58 34.10 -6.58
C THR A 551 8.97 32.97 -7.49
N LEU A 552 8.07 32.00 -7.71
CA LEU A 552 8.26 30.84 -8.61
C LEU A 552 7.22 30.89 -9.74
N ASP A 553 7.68 30.71 -10.97
CA ASP A 553 6.81 30.78 -12.14
C ASP A 553 6.04 29.44 -12.32
N LEU A 554 4.75 29.44 -11.96
CA LEU A 554 3.86 28.28 -12.14
C LEU A 554 3.56 27.98 -13.61
N PHE A 555 3.70 28.97 -14.50
CA PHE A 555 3.41 28.87 -15.94
C PHE A 555 4.67 28.69 -16.78
N GLY A 556 5.85 28.67 -16.16
CA GLY A 556 7.14 28.50 -16.79
C GLY A 556 7.44 27.06 -17.20
N ASP A 557 8.65 26.60 -16.89
CA ASP A 557 9.07 25.24 -17.22
C ASP A 557 8.32 24.21 -16.39
N LYS A 558 7.49 23.39 -17.06
CA LYS A 558 6.71 22.32 -16.41
C LYS A 558 7.56 21.28 -15.67
N GLU A 559 8.77 21.01 -16.18
CA GLU A 559 9.66 20.01 -15.56
C GLU A 559 10.19 20.53 -14.22
N GLU A 560 10.52 21.84 -14.14
CA GLU A 560 10.94 22.47 -12.88
C GLU A 560 9.81 22.50 -11.86
N VAL A 561 8.60 22.89 -12.26
CA VAL A 561 7.40 22.90 -11.42
C VAL A 561 7.11 21.50 -10.89
N ASN A 562 7.03 20.50 -11.78
CA ASN A 562 6.79 19.11 -11.40
C ASN A 562 7.87 18.59 -10.46
N SER A 563 9.15 18.89 -10.74
CA SER A 563 10.25 18.44 -9.90
C SER A 563 10.13 18.96 -8.45
N LEU A 564 9.75 20.23 -8.28
CA LEU A 564 9.59 20.82 -6.94
C LEU A 564 8.39 20.22 -6.20
N ILE A 565 7.29 19.99 -6.90
CA ILE A 565 6.10 19.33 -6.34
C ILE A 565 6.40 17.89 -5.96
N GLU A 566 7.08 17.12 -6.81
CA GLU A 566 7.48 15.75 -6.51
C GLU A 566 8.40 15.68 -5.28
N LEU A 567 9.34 16.63 -5.13
CA LEU A 567 10.21 16.71 -3.96
C LEU A 567 9.43 17.06 -2.68
N ALA A 568 8.41 17.92 -2.78
CA ALA A 568 7.54 18.22 -1.63
C ALA A 568 6.68 17.01 -1.22
N TRP A 569 6.16 16.23 -2.19
CA TRP A 569 5.51 14.96 -1.89
C TRP A 569 6.46 13.95 -1.25
N GLY A 570 7.70 13.88 -1.74
CA GLY A 570 8.76 13.04 -1.16
C GLY A 570 9.10 13.44 0.28
N GLU A 571 9.19 14.75 0.58
CA GLU A 571 9.36 15.28 1.94
C GLU A 571 8.18 14.90 2.84
N ALA A 572 6.94 15.01 2.36
CA ALA A 572 5.75 14.62 3.09
C ALA A 572 5.72 13.11 3.38
N MET A 573 6.14 12.28 2.43
CA MET A 573 6.29 10.82 2.62
C MET A 573 7.33 10.51 3.71
N GLU A 574 8.49 11.19 3.70
CA GLU A 574 9.52 11.00 4.72
C GLU A 574 9.01 11.38 6.12
N ILE A 575 8.28 12.51 6.24
CA ILE A 575 7.65 12.92 7.50
C ILE A 575 6.70 11.82 8.01
N LEU A 576 5.86 11.27 7.12
CA LEU A 576 4.91 10.22 7.48
C LEU A 576 5.60 8.94 7.95
N LEU A 577 6.66 8.51 7.26
CA LEU A 577 7.37 7.27 7.57
C LEU A 577 8.16 7.33 8.87
N HIS A 578 8.56 8.53 9.31
CA HIS A 578 9.22 8.72 10.60
C HIS A 578 8.27 8.71 11.81
N GLU A 579 6.96 8.81 11.60
CA GLU A 579 5.99 8.68 12.67
C GLU A 579 5.83 7.22 13.11
N LYS A 580 6.00 6.94 14.39
CA LYS A 580 5.89 5.59 14.97
C LYS A 580 4.45 5.06 15.04
N THR A 581 3.47 5.94 14.88
CA THR A 581 2.03 5.66 14.92
C THR A 581 1.34 6.37 13.77
N PHE A 582 0.11 5.95 13.44
CA PHE A 582 -0.68 6.67 12.46
C PHE A 582 -0.78 8.17 12.82
N PRO A 583 -0.46 9.10 11.90
CA PRO A 583 -0.38 10.52 12.20
C PRO A 583 -1.73 11.07 12.65
N LYS A 584 -1.70 11.96 13.62
CA LYS A 584 -2.87 12.77 13.96
C LYS A 584 -3.03 13.83 12.87
N LEU A 585 -3.98 13.62 11.96
CA LEU A 585 -4.30 14.57 10.88
C LEU A 585 -5.10 15.76 11.45
N VAL A 586 -4.44 16.57 12.27
CA VAL A 586 -4.98 17.80 12.90
C VAL A 586 -3.89 18.87 12.92
N LEU A 587 -4.30 20.14 12.91
CA LEU A 587 -3.36 21.24 13.07
C LEU A 587 -2.67 21.15 14.44
N PRO A 588 -1.38 21.48 14.53
CA PRO A 588 -0.67 21.63 15.80
C PRO A 588 -1.26 22.76 16.67
N GLU A 589 -1.14 22.63 17.99
CA GLU A 589 -1.74 23.58 18.93
C GLU A 589 -1.24 25.02 18.72
N ASN A 590 0.01 25.21 18.33
CA ASN A 590 0.66 26.51 18.11
C ASN A 590 0.06 27.32 16.95
N VAL A 591 -0.68 26.70 16.01
CA VAL A 591 -1.30 27.38 14.86
C VAL A 591 -2.83 27.36 14.90
N ILE A 592 -3.44 26.78 15.94
CA ILE A 592 -4.91 26.73 16.07
C ILE A 592 -5.52 28.12 16.19
N ASP A 593 -4.89 29.03 16.90
CA ASP A 593 -5.41 30.39 17.09
C ASP A 593 -5.26 31.21 15.81
N ASP A 594 -4.16 31.06 15.06
CA ASP A 594 -4.00 31.64 13.73
C ASP A 594 -5.09 31.14 12.77
N ALA A 595 -5.40 29.84 12.81
CA ALA A 595 -6.49 29.26 12.02
C ALA A 595 -7.85 29.87 12.34
N LYS A 596 -8.15 30.10 13.63
CA LYS A 596 -9.39 30.75 14.07
C LYS A 596 -9.46 32.20 13.62
N GLU A 597 -8.37 32.95 13.75
CA GLU A 597 -8.27 34.33 13.30
C GLU A 597 -8.51 34.42 11.80
N MET A 598 -7.85 33.56 11.02
CA MET A 598 -8.08 33.48 9.57
C MET A 598 -9.54 33.15 9.24
N GLN A 599 -10.16 32.22 9.94
CA GLN A 599 -11.58 31.89 9.73
C GLN A 599 -12.51 33.04 10.04
N LEU A 600 -12.23 33.82 11.10
CA LEU A 600 -13.01 35.01 11.47
C LEU A 600 -12.93 36.08 10.38
N ASN A 601 -11.75 36.32 9.79
CA ASN A 601 -11.56 37.30 8.72
C ASN A 601 -12.41 37.02 7.46
N PHE A 602 -12.79 35.75 7.24
CA PHE A 602 -13.62 35.32 6.12
C PHE A 602 -15.08 35.03 6.48
N THR A 603 -15.48 35.27 7.74
CA THR A 603 -16.85 35.10 8.18
C THR A 603 -17.64 36.36 7.90
N GLU A 604 -18.83 36.22 7.33
CA GLU A 604 -19.74 37.36 7.09
C GLU A 604 -20.07 38.03 8.44
N GLU A 605 -19.69 39.28 8.61
CA GLU A 605 -20.08 40.05 9.78
C GLU A 605 -21.61 40.20 9.80
N ASN A 606 -22.26 39.59 10.77
CA ASN A 606 -23.68 39.82 10.96
C ASN A 606 -23.86 41.22 11.56
N THR A 607 -24.20 42.19 10.71
CA THR A 607 -24.44 43.57 11.12
C THR A 607 -25.45 43.70 12.27
N LEU A 608 -26.33 42.69 12.42
CA LEU A 608 -27.28 42.63 13.54
C LEU A 608 -26.60 42.45 14.89
N VAL A 609 -25.41 41.79 14.92
CA VAL A 609 -24.66 41.55 16.16
C VAL A 609 -24.27 42.88 16.80
N GLY A 610 -23.64 43.77 16.03
CA GLY A 610 -23.24 45.09 16.54
C GLY A 610 -24.43 45.97 17.00
N ILE A 611 -25.56 45.93 16.28
CA ILE A 611 -26.79 46.64 16.67
C ILE A 611 -27.34 46.06 17.98
N ILE A 612 -27.36 44.74 18.11
CA ILE A 612 -27.86 44.06 19.32
C ILE A 612 -26.92 44.31 20.49
N GLU A 613 -25.59 44.22 20.28
CA GLU A 613 -24.59 44.49 21.29
C GLU A 613 -24.72 45.92 21.86
N ASN A 614 -24.76 46.93 21.00
CA ASN A 614 -25.00 48.32 21.39
C ASN A 614 -26.30 48.46 22.17
N TYR A 615 -27.38 47.76 21.75
CA TYR A 615 -28.65 47.77 22.47
C TYR A 615 -28.53 47.14 23.86
N LEU A 616 -27.87 45.99 23.96
CA LEU A 616 -27.66 45.23 25.20
C LEU A 616 -26.81 45.99 26.21
N ASP A 617 -25.84 46.78 25.75
CA ASP A 617 -24.99 47.62 26.63
C ASP A 617 -25.77 48.75 27.33
N THR A 618 -26.84 49.22 26.71
CA THR A 618 -27.73 50.18 27.31
C THR A 618 -28.68 49.58 28.37
N ARG A 619 -28.71 48.27 28.55
CA ARG A 619 -29.65 47.57 29.44
C ARG A 619 -29.12 47.44 30.87
N ARG A 620 -30.01 47.44 31.83
CA ARG A 620 -29.68 47.23 33.25
C ARG A 620 -29.06 45.82 33.49
N PRO A 621 -28.25 45.66 34.50
CA PRO A 621 -27.66 44.32 34.78
C PRO A 621 -28.67 43.21 35.05
N ASP A 622 -29.86 43.52 35.52
CA ASP A 622 -30.97 42.60 35.82
C ASP A 622 -32.00 42.43 34.66
N ALA A 623 -31.68 43.00 33.51
CA ALA A 623 -32.58 42.94 32.34
C ALA A 623 -32.78 41.55 31.82
N ARG A 624 -34.01 41.22 31.46
CA ARG A 624 -34.39 39.95 30.78
C ARG A 624 -34.79 40.29 29.35
N ILE A 625 -33.97 39.85 28.43
CA ILE A 625 -34.11 40.17 27.01
C ILE A 625 -34.69 38.95 26.27
N CYS A 626 -35.77 39.15 25.55
CA CYS A 626 -36.37 38.13 24.67
C CYS A 626 -36.24 38.52 23.19
N VAL A 627 -36.42 37.57 22.31
CA VAL A 627 -36.30 37.77 20.84
C VAL A 627 -37.24 38.89 20.35
N LEU A 628 -38.43 38.97 20.91
CA LEU A 628 -39.38 40.01 20.51
C LEU A 628 -38.95 41.42 20.95
N ASP A 629 -38.22 41.50 22.07
CA ASP A 629 -37.60 42.74 22.54
C ASP A 629 -36.47 43.21 21.61
N LEU A 630 -35.58 42.27 21.22
CA LEU A 630 -34.55 42.55 20.23
C LEU A 630 -35.14 42.99 18.89
N PHE A 631 -36.15 42.27 18.39
CA PHE A 631 -36.76 42.56 17.12
C PHE A 631 -37.40 43.95 17.07
N GLN A 632 -38.15 44.32 18.13
CA GLN A 632 -38.90 45.59 18.15
C GLN A 632 -38.06 46.78 18.62
N ASN A 633 -37.14 46.60 19.56
CA ASN A 633 -36.44 47.72 20.20
C ASN A 633 -34.96 47.82 19.81
N ALA A 634 -34.28 46.74 19.51
CA ALA A 634 -32.91 46.78 19.00
C ALA A 634 -32.89 47.02 17.48
N LEU A 635 -33.74 46.28 16.75
CA LEU A 635 -33.81 46.38 15.29
C LEU A 635 -34.88 47.37 14.79
N GLU A 636 -35.63 48.01 15.68
CA GLU A 636 -36.69 48.99 15.37
C GLU A 636 -37.72 48.46 14.36
N ARG A 637 -37.98 47.15 14.36
CA ARG A 637 -38.92 46.51 13.43
C ARG A 637 -40.30 46.36 14.06
N SER A 638 -41.35 46.63 13.29
CA SER A 638 -42.75 46.49 13.75
C SER A 638 -43.30 45.09 13.50
N GLY A 639 -44.21 44.62 14.38
CA GLY A 639 -44.88 43.32 14.23
C GLY A 639 -44.20 42.19 15.01
N GLN A 640 -44.31 40.98 14.47
CA GLN A 640 -43.66 39.76 15.03
C GLN A 640 -42.60 39.23 14.09
N PRO A 641 -41.46 38.74 14.64
CA PRO A 641 -40.41 38.13 13.83
C PRO A 641 -40.92 36.85 13.15
N THR A 642 -40.48 36.61 11.94
CA THR A 642 -40.67 35.34 11.25
C THR A 642 -39.90 34.23 12.00
N ARG A 643 -40.21 32.99 11.70
CA ARG A 643 -39.46 31.86 12.30
C ARG A 643 -37.96 31.92 12.02
N ARG A 644 -37.55 32.40 10.83
CA ARG A 644 -36.17 32.58 10.45
C ARG A 644 -35.49 33.65 11.28
N GLU A 645 -36.09 34.82 11.39
CA GLU A 645 -35.56 35.91 12.22
C GLU A 645 -35.53 35.53 13.71
N THR A 646 -36.51 34.77 14.19
CA THR A 646 -36.54 34.26 15.56
C THR A 646 -35.32 33.36 15.83
N ASN A 647 -34.98 32.44 14.92
CA ASN A 647 -33.83 31.56 15.06
C ASN A 647 -32.54 32.36 14.99
N GLU A 648 -32.40 33.26 14.03
CA GLU A 648 -31.22 34.12 13.86
C GLU A 648 -30.94 34.96 15.13
N LEU A 649 -31.96 35.57 15.71
CA LEU A 649 -31.78 36.31 16.97
C LEU A 649 -31.49 35.43 18.17
N HIS A 650 -31.97 34.20 18.19
CA HIS A 650 -31.59 33.22 19.20
C HIS A 650 -30.14 32.82 19.05
N ASP A 651 -29.67 32.56 17.82
CA ASP A 651 -28.29 32.17 17.53
C ASP A 651 -27.31 33.29 17.90
N ILE A 652 -27.64 34.56 17.59
CA ILE A 652 -26.86 35.72 18.01
C ILE A 652 -26.76 35.77 19.54
N MET A 653 -27.87 35.65 20.25
CA MET A 653 -27.89 35.74 21.70
C MET A 653 -27.17 34.56 22.41
N GLN A 654 -27.18 33.39 21.82
CA GLN A 654 -26.45 32.24 22.38
C GLN A 654 -24.93 32.41 22.31
N ASN A 655 -24.45 33.15 21.32
CA ASN A 655 -23.05 33.46 21.11
C ASN A 655 -22.61 34.83 21.67
N MET A 656 -23.56 35.60 22.24
CA MET A 656 -23.29 36.93 22.75
C MET A 656 -22.49 36.87 24.06
N GLU A 657 -21.30 37.50 24.07
CA GLU A 657 -20.45 37.54 25.24
C GLU A 657 -21.15 38.22 26.44
N GLY A 658 -21.01 37.65 27.61
CA GLY A 658 -21.61 38.17 28.82
C GLY A 658 -23.11 37.89 29.02
N TRP A 659 -23.76 37.17 28.09
CA TRP A 659 -25.16 36.78 28.19
C TRP A 659 -25.33 35.26 28.20
N GLU A 660 -26.41 34.79 28.90
CA GLU A 660 -26.73 33.36 28.96
C GLU A 660 -28.26 33.17 28.95
N PRO A 661 -28.75 32.00 28.49
CA PRO A 661 -30.18 31.68 28.62
C PRO A 661 -30.63 31.72 30.07
N TYR A 662 -31.84 32.18 30.34
CA TYR A 662 -32.38 32.26 31.68
C TYR A 662 -32.31 30.91 32.40
N PRO A 663 -31.79 30.85 33.64
CA PRO A 663 -31.39 29.59 34.28
C PRO A 663 -32.59 28.82 34.86
N ASN A 664 -33.50 28.35 33.98
CA ASN A 664 -34.53 27.37 34.34
C ASN A 664 -34.70 26.35 33.21
N LYS A 665 -35.38 25.21 33.49
CA LYS A 665 -35.56 24.10 32.54
C LYS A 665 -36.14 24.48 31.18
N GLN A 666 -36.83 25.64 31.08
CA GLN A 666 -37.51 26.10 29.86
C GLN A 666 -36.87 27.37 29.27
N ASN A 667 -35.84 27.93 29.93
CA ASN A 667 -35.23 29.23 29.60
C ASN A 667 -36.24 30.37 29.48
N LYS A 668 -37.33 30.32 30.26
CA LYS A 668 -38.44 31.26 30.19
C LYS A 668 -38.61 32.10 31.44
N ALA A 669 -38.81 33.38 31.27
CA ALA A 669 -39.19 34.29 32.35
C ALA A 669 -40.12 35.41 31.83
N ARG A 670 -40.64 36.22 32.71
CA ARG A 670 -41.43 37.38 32.35
C ARG A 670 -40.53 38.51 31.85
N CYS A 671 -40.69 38.89 30.58
CA CYS A 671 -39.92 39.93 29.89
C CYS A 671 -40.74 41.19 29.73
N GLY A 672 -40.90 41.96 30.78
CA GLY A 672 -41.66 43.24 30.77
C GLY A 672 -43.04 43.13 30.07
N LYS A 673 -43.29 44.00 29.10
CA LYS A 673 -44.52 44.05 28.29
C LYS A 673 -44.77 42.83 27.39
N TYR A 674 -43.77 41.99 27.16
CA TYR A 674 -43.85 40.84 26.25
C TYR A 674 -44.33 39.53 26.92
N GLY A 675 -44.62 39.58 28.23
CA GLY A 675 -45.12 38.41 28.94
C GLY A 675 -44.04 37.36 29.19
N ILE A 676 -44.44 36.09 29.34
CA ILE A 676 -43.51 34.99 29.59
C ILE A 676 -42.97 34.52 28.25
N GLN A 677 -41.65 34.69 28.04
CA GLN A 677 -40.90 34.35 26.82
C GLN A 677 -39.63 33.57 27.18
N ARG A 678 -39.04 32.85 26.18
CA ARG A 678 -37.64 32.47 26.26
C ARG A 678 -36.80 33.74 26.29
N CYS A 679 -35.90 33.87 27.25
CA CYS A 679 -35.11 35.07 27.40
C CYS A 679 -33.69 34.77 27.86
N TYR A 680 -32.87 35.81 27.76
CA TYR A 680 -31.47 35.83 28.12
C TYR A 680 -31.24 36.83 29.26
N VAL A 681 -30.25 36.55 30.09
CA VAL A 681 -29.78 37.38 31.21
C VAL A 681 -28.28 37.55 31.17
N ARG A 682 -27.75 38.58 31.79
CA ARG A 682 -26.30 38.75 31.94
C ARG A 682 -25.74 37.61 32.81
N LYS A 683 -24.60 37.05 32.41
CA LYS A 683 -23.85 36.11 33.24
C LYS A 683 -23.49 36.80 34.56
N SER A 684 -23.87 36.24 35.71
CA SER A 684 -23.45 36.73 37.00
C SER A 684 -21.95 36.53 37.14
N VAL A 685 -21.19 37.62 37.39
CA VAL A 685 -19.81 37.53 37.83
C VAL A 685 -19.89 36.84 39.18
N ALA A 686 -19.38 35.61 39.28
CA ALA A 686 -19.30 34.87 40.54
C ALA A 686 -18.37 35.65 41.47
N ASP A 687 -18.96 36.35 42.47
CA ASP A 687 -18.25 36.85 43.63
C ASP A 687 -17.59 35.68 44.35
N ASN A 688 -16.27 35.63 44.33
CA ASN A 688 -15.48 34.79 45.21
C ASN A 688 -15.64 35.31 46.66
N ARG A 689 -16.71 34.86 47.35
CA ARG A 689 -16.76 34.90 48.80
C ARG A 689 -16.91 33.49 49.33
N GLU A 690 -15.79 33.00 49.87
CA GLU A 690 -15.81 31.89 50.83
C GLU A 690 -16.89 32.15 51.89
N SER A 691 -17.83 31.26 52.02
CA SER A 691 -18.63 31.14 53.23
C SER A 691 -18.52 29.71 53.77
N ASN A 692 -17.69 29.61 54.80
CA ASN A 692 -17.80 28.56 55.84
C ASN A 692 -19.23 28.58 56.43
N GLY A 693 -19.81 27.43 56.56
CA GLY A 693 -21.08 27.28 57.30
C GLY A 693 -21.64 25.87 57.17
N ASN A 694 -21.31 25.03 58.16
CA ASN A 694 -21.93 23.75 58.47
C ASN A 694 -23.49 23.83 58.40
N ASN A 695 -24.13 22.84 57.82
CA ASN A 695 -25.18 22.05 58.48
C ASN A 695 -25.41 20.72 57.78
N GLU A 696 -25.36 19.73 58.63
CA GLU A 696 -25.83 18.39 58.43
C GLU A 696 -27.32 18.35 58.03
N ASP A 697 -27.69 17.58 57.02
CA ASP A 697 -28.82 16.64 57.11
C ASP A 697 -28.77 15.70 55.91
N GLY A 698 -28.78 14.40 56.25
CA GLY A 698 -28.59 13.30 55.32
C GLY A 698 -29.78 13.04 54.40
N PHE A 699 -29.48 12.60 53.21
CA PHE A 699 -30.29 11.67 52.44
C PHE A 699 -29.37 10.81 51.58
N GLU A 700 -29.42 9.51 51.76
CA GLU A 700 -28.73 8.47 51.00
C GLU A 700 -29.28 8.40 49.57
N PRO A 701 -28.45 8.14 48.56
CA PRO A 701 -28.93 7.87 47.21
C PRO A 701 -29.26 6.41 47.02
N VAL A 702 -30.48 6.15 46.58
CA VAL A 702 -30.99 4.85 46.15
C VAL A 702 -30.42 4.52 44.75
N GLY A 703 -29.87 3.33 44.70
CA GLY A 703 -29.53 2.39 43.67
C GLY A 703 -29.57 2.72 42.20
N GLN A 704 -28.47 2.42 41.59
CA GLN A 704 -28.31 2.16 40.15
C GLN A 704 -29.23 1.03 39.70
N MET A 705 -29.95 1.24 38.63
CA MET A 705 -30.62 0.20 37.87
C MET A 705 -29.86 0.02 36.53
N GLU A 706 -29.18 -1.10 36.43
CA GLU A 706 -28.62 -1.59 35.16
C GLU A 706 -29.78 -2.01 34.26
N LEU A 707 -29.72 -1.63 32.98
CA LEU A 707 -30.54 -2.23 31.95
C LEU A 707 -29.67 -3.12 31.08
N PRO A 708 -30.11 -4.35 30.81
CA PRO A 708 -29.40 -5.28 29.93
C PRO A 708 -29.91 -5.10 28.51
N PHE A 709 -29.03 -5.01 27.54
CA PHE A 709 -29.24 -5.59 26.20
C PHE A 709 -27.90 -5.92 25.55
N ASP A 710 -27.87 -7.11 24.98
CA ASP A 710 -26.83 -7.83 24.22
C ASP A 710 -26.21 -7.08 23.04
#